data_13cb4ddd34a65b64363f0b7ba76f43e3
#
_entry.id   13cb4ddd34a65b64363f0b7ba76f43e3
#
_cell.length_a   1.000
_cell.length_b   1.000
_cell.length_c   1.000
_cell.angle_alpha   90.00
_cell.angle_beta   90.00
_cell.angle_gamma   90.00
#
_symmetry.space_group_name_H-M   'P 1'
#
loop_
_entity.id
_entity.type
_entity.pdbx_description
1 polymer ?
#
loop_
_entity_poly.entity_id
_entity_poly.type
_entity_poly.pdbx_seq_one_letter_code
_entity_poly.pdbx_strand_id
1 'polypeptide(L)'
;MAFTPATPIAVTLPPSTIPYQFTELINFRGDFDQSVRPGEPVNPKGIAYHPQLDRLLVSLSPYNIALGTRPQILNAVRIDGARSPFAPGYQMFRDVESKIVIAPESGPPVSAGFAPGEIFIGRGPQSEISRLSPNGEVLADTWASFGSGAGLWGGVCFDTEGEFGGRLIAVEALGKIYLLNPDGEFTLLTDLGFRLEGAAVAPSTFGPFAKQLIVGVEGFNDDDPHGGEIYAIDKNGARSLLANIGYAAEDIQFVPPKGGAYFQTQLSFDSERENRIFAVSSSQFLNRAGRMIVVNELAGDFWEVAWDGARYTQQQVGRAPGRWSSAGFNVQGTELEAGCFAVKAPRIPNWTNWQLVDSNFTTDQAPAAATNALGQVVLGAKGLNDQEIYTNSTQERAPQLVANIPPDDPLGGREWSGWRPDPAAPTTQHAPACGRHNLRLYTFAVQSDGNVLHKYFGPGESESTPRPWEQIPGGFLTDTSCSCATVNGRLVLCAINTKREIHLNELAPGGRFWSGWYPIPGAGHTDVTPTVVSFQNELYVLVKGLTTKRILLKARSVDGVWTDWAEIPGEGRTDAPITAITNEGQLYLFVKGVDQRPYVNIASETGVWSGWLILPNPGLTDRALAAAAVEGTGGRVLLFAKGIDDRRLYVRSTM
;
A
#
# COMPACT_ATOMS: atom_id res chain seq x y z
N MET A 1 43.26 20.65 8.74
CA MET A 1 43.53 19.66 7.69
C MET A 1 42.38 19.75 6.71
N ALA A 2 42.65 20.06 5.46
CA ALA A 2 41.60 20.03 4.44
C ALA A 2 41.14 18.58 4.29
N PHE A 3 39.92 18.27 4.68
CA PHE A 3 39.31 16.98 4.42
C PHE A 3 39.06 16.87 2.91
N THR A 4 39.75 15.97 2.26
CA THR A 4 39.37 15.55 0.92
C THR A 4 38.07 14.78 1.05
N PRO A 5 36.98 15.13 0.34
CA PRO A 5 35.74 14.37 0.40
C PRO A 5 36.02 12.89 0.10
N ALA A 6 35.57 12.00 0.94
CA ALA A 6 35.70 10.57 0.68
C ALA A 6 34.81 10.21 -0.53
N THR A 7 35.31 9.35 -1.42
CA THR A 7 34.50 8.88 -2.54
C THR A 7 33.33 8.02 -2.02
N PRO A 8 32.08 8.30 -2.43
CA PRO A 8 30.93 7.50 -2.06
C PRO A 8 31.12 6.02 -2.42
N ILE A 9 30.63 5.13 -1.56
CA ILE A 9 30.67 3.68 -1.82
C ILE A 9 29.61 3.27 -2.84
N ALA A 10 28.46 3.95 -2.82
CA ALA A 10 27.37 3.66 -3.74
C ALA A 10 27.67 4.15 -5.16
N VAL A 11 27.43 3.29 -6.15
CA VAL A 11 27.55 3.61 -7.57
C VAL A 11 26.26 4.26 -8.04
N THR A 12 26.33 5.46 -8.59
CA THR A 12 25.18 6.16 -9.17
C THR A 12 24.75 5.51 -10.47
N LEU A 13 23.48 5.14 -10.56
CA LEU A 13 22.81 4.65 -11.76
C LEU A 13 22.05 5.79 -12.45
N PRO A 14 21.73 5.65 -13.76
CA PRO A 14 20.83 6.59 -14.43
C PRO A 14 19.48 6.71 -13.68
N PRO A 15 18.79 7.86 -13.78
CA PRO A 15 17.46 8.01 -13.20
C PRO A 15 16.51 6.90 -13.63
N SER A 16 15.58 6.53 -12.74
CA SER A 16 14.61 5.47 -13.02
C SER A 16 13.72 5.84 -14.21
N THR A 17 13.54 4.89 -15.13
CA THR A 17 12.58 5.04 -16.24
C THR A 17 11.13 4.92 -15.78
N ILE A 18 10.90 4.41 -14.57
CA ILE A 18 9.59 4.31 -13.91
C ILE A 18 9.72 5.03 -12.56
N PRO A 19 9.57 6.36 -12.55
CA PRO A 19 9.67 7.16 -11.32
C PRO A 19 8.48 6.92 -10.41
N TYR A 20 8.65 7.17 -9.12
CA TYR A 20 7.55 7.15 -8.15
C TYR A 20 6.44 8.12 -8.57
N GLN A 21 5.20 7.68 -8.36
CA GLN A 21 4.00 8.47 -8.60
C GLN A 21 3.48 9.01 -7.28
N PHE A 22 3.39 10.33 -7.19
CA PHE A 22 2.93 11.04 -6.00
C PHE A 22 1.47 11.44 -6.15
N THR A 23 0.65 11.05 -5.18
CA THR A 23 -0.75 11.46 -5.09
C THR A 23 -0.92 12.37 -3.89
N GLU A 24 -1.54 13.55 -4.06
CA GLU A 24 -1.85 14.43 -2.95
C GLU A 24 -2.87 13.77 -2.03
N LEU A 25 -2.49 13.53 -0.76
CA LEU A 25 -3.37 12.99 0.26
C LEU A 25 -4.22 14.11 0.88
N ILE A 26 -3.57 15.19 1.27
CA ILE A 26 -4.19 16.36 1.89
C ILE A 26 -3.37 17.60 1.57
N ASN A 27 -4.07 18.72 1.36
CA ASN A 27 -3.48 20.02 1.16
C ASN A 27 -3.95 20.97 2.28
N PHE A 28 -3.02 21.61 2.94
CA PHE A 28 -3.28 22.58 4.00
C PHE A 28 -3.44 24.00 3.46
N ARG A 29 -3.54 24.18 2.16
CA ARG A 29 -3.78 25.48 1.52
C ARG A 29 -5.10 26.07 2.03
N GLY A 30 -5.02 27.26 2.62
CA GLY A 30 -6.19 27.91 3.23
C GLY A 30 -6.40 27.57 4.70
N ASP A 31 -5.61 26.67 5.27
CA ASP A 31 -5.54 26.51 6.71
C ASP A 31 -4.62 27.58 7.30
N PHE A 32 -5.22 28.39 8.11
CA PHE A 32 -4.52 29.49 8.78
C PHE A 32 -4.59 29.28 10.28
N ASP A 33 -3.53 29.63 10.97
CA ASP A 33 -3.55 29.69 12.42
C ASP A 33 -4.66 30.66 12.88
N GLN A 34 -5.69 30.08 13.49
CA GLN A 34 -6.82 30.86 14.03
C GLN A 34 -6.56 31.33 15.48
N SER A 35 -5.53 30.74 16.14
CA SER A 35 -5.37 30.87 17.60
C SER A 35 -4.40 31.94 18.02
N VAL A 36 -3.30 32.16 17.30
CA VAL A 36 -2.21 33.06 17.72
C VAL A 36 -1.94 34.22 16.74
N ARG A 37 -2.09 33.96 15.45
CA ARG A 37 -2.10 34.99 14.39
C ARG A 37 -3.00 34.60 13.23
N PRO A 38 -4.20 35.10 13.15
CA PRO A 38 -5.08 34.90 12.03
C PRO A 38 -4.40 35.25 10.71
N GLY A 39 -4.35 34.29 9.78
CA GLY A 39 -3.84 34.50 8.44
C GLY A 39 -2.44 33.98 8.14
N GLU A 40 -1.74 33.33 9.07
CA GLU A 40 -0.49 32.63 8.77
C GLU A 40 -0.71 31.17 8.33
N PRO A 41 0.02 30.68 7.31
CA PRO A 41 -0.15 29.34 6.81
C PRO A 41 0.35 28.30 7.82
N VAL A 42 -0.26 27.12 7.78
CA VAL A 42 0.12 25.96 8.59
C VAL A 42 0.97 25.02 7.73
N ASN A 43 2.16 24.71 8.20
CA ASN A 43 3.15 23.88 7.49
C ASN A 43 3.25 22.50 8.13
N PRO A 44 3.09 21.40 7.39
CA PRO A 44 3.36 20.06 7.90
C PRO A 44 4.86 19.81 7.94
N LYS A 45 5.37 19.45 9.12
CA LYS A 45 6.79 19.20 9.37
C LYS A 45 7.05 17.70 9.62
N GLY A 46 7.01 17.24 10.85
CA GLY A 46 7.20 15.83 11.19
C GLY A 46 5.98 14.99 10.87
N ILE A 47 6.20 13.74 10.49
CA ILE A 47 5.17 12.75 10.21
C ILE A 47 5.59 11.38 10.73
N ALA A 48 4.66 10.64 11.35
CA ALA A 48 4.86 9.25 11.72
C ALA A 48 3.53 8.48 11.65
N TYR A 49 3.57 7.21 11.25
CA TYR A 49 2.38 6.37 11.29
C TYR A 49 2.21 5.70 12.65
N HIS A 50 1.03 5.87 13.26
CA HIS A 50 0.67 5.26 14.54
C HIS A 50 -0.22 4.02 14.30
N PRO A 51 0.30 2.79 14.44
CA PRO A 51 -0.40 1.58 14.04
C PRO A 51 -1.65 1.29 14.87
N GLN A 52 -1.63 1.57 16.19
CA GLN A 52 -2.79 1.34 17.06
C GLN A 52 -3.95 2.31 16.78
N LEU A 53 -3.65 3.54 16.42
CA LEU A 53 -4.66 4.54 16.05
C LEU A 53 -5.08 4.44 14.59
N ASP A 54 -4.25 3.78 13.76
CA ASP A 54 -4.39 3.75 12.30
C ASP A 54 -4.45 5.17 11.71
N ARG A 55 -3.46 5.98 12.06
CA ARG A 55 -3.36 7.40 11.68
C ARG A 55 -1.91 7.79 11.42
N LEU A 56 -1.74 8.73 10.52
CA LEU A 56 -0.54 9.54 10.44
C LEU A 56 -0.62 10.63 11.50
N LEU A 57 0.36 10.71 12.38
CA LEU A 57 0.54 11.82 13.29
C LEU A 57 1.43 12.85 12.60
N VAL A 58 0.95 14.08 12.51
CA VAL A 58 1.61 15.16 11.77
C VAL A 58 1.78 16.35 12.68
N SER A 59 3.00 16.87 12.79
CA SER A 59 3.25 18.15 13.45
C SER A 59 3.03 19.30 12.47
N LEU A 60 2.21 20.27 12.86
CA LEU A 60 1.91 21.45 12.06
C LEU A 60 2.49 22.69 12.75
N SER A 61 3.27 23.48 12.02
CA SER A 61 3.79 24.75 12.51
C SER A 61 3.31 25.92 11.65
N PRO A 62 3.03 27.08 12.24
CA PRO A 62 2.82 28.29 11.46
C PRO A 62 4.14 28.77 10.84
N TYR A 63 4.04 29.34 9.64
CA TYR A 63 5.19 29.87 8.91
C TYR A 63 5.59 31.25 9.49
N ASN A 64 6.45 31.32 10.45
CA ASN A 64 7.27 32.51 10.72
C ASN A 64 8.33 32.26 11.82
N ILE A 65 9.50 31.92 11.43
CA ILE A 65 10.67 31.66 12.27
C ILE A 65 11.04 32.89 13.16
N ALA A 66 10.69 34.09 12.73
CA ALA A 66 11.16 35.34 13.38
C ALA A 66 10.57 35.61 14.77
N LEU A 67 9.57 34.86 15.23
CA LEU A 67 8.80 35.25 16.42
C LEU A 67 8.82 34.24 17.58
N GLY A 68 9.43 33.11 17.46
CA GLY A 68 9.90 32.24 18.55
C GLY A 68 8.91 31.80 19.64
N THR A 69 7.59 31.90 19.46
CA THR A 69 6.63 31.74 20.57
C THR A 69 5.32 31.03 20.18
N ARG A 70 5.32 30.05 19.27
CA ARG A 70 4.06 29.44 18.84
C ARG A 70 3.99 27.94 19.10
N PRO A 71 2.82 27.44 19.55
CA PRO A 71 2.64 26.03 19.72
C PRO A 71 2.57 25.34 18.34
N GLN A 72 3.35 24.28 18.15
CA GLN A 72 3.08 23.30 17.13
C GLN A 72 1.86 22.49 17.53
N ILE A 73 0.98 22.24 16.55
CA ILE A 73 -0.25 21.49 16.77
C ILE A 73 -0.06 20.10 16.14
N LEU A 74 -0.37 19.07 16.92
CA LEU A 74 -0.41 17.71 16.37
C LEU A 74 -1.78 17.44 15.76
N ASN A 75 -1.77 16.84 14.58
CA ASN A 75 -2.97 16.33 13.91
C ASN A 75 -2.84 14.84 13.65
N ALA A 76 -3.96 14.15 13.78
CA ALA A 76 -4.13 12.79 13.33
C ALA A 76 -4.81 12.78 11.96
N VAL A 77 -4.15 12.25 10.94
CA VAL A 77 -4.62 12.20 9.55
C VAL A 77 -4.86 10.75 9.15
N ARG A 78 -6.03 10.45 8.61
CA ARG A 78 -6.33 9.14 8.02
C ARG A 78 -5.67 9.01 6.66
N ILE A 79 -5.48 7.76 6.21
CA ILE A 79 -4.97 7.48 4.86
C ILE A 79 -5.93 7.91 3.73
N ASP A 80 -7.17 8.30 4.04
CA ASP A 80 -8.13 8.92 3.12
C ASP A 80 -8.12 10.46 3.16
N GLY A 81 -7.18 11.07 3.90
CA GLY A 81 -7.03 12.51 4.04
C GLY A 81 -7.90 13.16 5.12
N ALA A 82 -8.83 12.44 5.74
CA ALA A 82 -9.61 12.98 6.85
C ALA A 82 -8.72 13.25 8.07
N ARG A 83 -8.84 14.40 8.69
CA ARG A 83 -7.98 14.83 9.80
C ARG A 83 -8.77 15.30 11.03
N SER A 84 -8.12 15.24 12.19
CA SER A 84 -8.61 15.80 13.45
C SER A 84 -7.44 16.27 14.32
N PRO A 85 -7.65 17.25 15.23
CA PRO A 85 -6.66 17.58 16.23
C PRO A 85 -6.27 16.36 17.06
N PHE A 86 -4.99 16.25 17.42
CA PHE A 86 -4.45 15.21 18.27
C PHE A 86 -3.65 15.82 19.42
N ALA A 87 -3.71 15.22 20.61
CA ALA A 87 -3.02 15.66 21.81
C ALA A 87 -3.17 17.17 22.10
N PRO A 88 -4.40 17.71 22.27
CA PRO A 88 -4.62 19.14 22.40
C PRO A 88 -4.00 19.76 23.68
N GLY A 89 -3.63 18.93 24.66
CA GLY A 89 -2.90 19.35 25.85
C GLY A 89 -1.39 19.50 25.65
N TYR A 90 -0.86 19.04 24.51
CA TYR A 90 0.53 19.13 24.15
C TYR A 90 0.78 20.39 23.31
N GLN A 91 1.59 21.30 23.82
CA GLN A 91 1.91 22.54 23.14
C GLN A 91 3.44 22.69 23.01
N MET A 92 3.93 22.69 21.79
CA MET A 92 5.31 23.04 21.49
C MET A 92 5.44 24.53 21.26
N PHE A 93 6.28 25.13 22.08
CA PHE A 93 6.57 26.59 21.97
C PHE A 93 7.89 26.75 21.21
N ARG A 94 7.91 26.68 19.96
CA ARG A 94 8.88 27.25 19.01
C ARG A 94 8.77 26.58 17.68
N ASP A 95 8.81 27.37 16.69
CA ASP A 95 8.55 27.11 15.30
C ASP A 95 9.76 26.45 14.63
N VAL A 96 9.97 25.17 14.88
CA VAL A 96 11.01 24.41 14.19
C VAL A 96 10.62 22.93 14.13
N GLU A 97 11.04 22.28 13.10
CA GLU A 97 10.82 20.88 12.74
C GLU A 97 10.74 19.94 13.93
N SER A 98 9.56 19.40 14.15
CA SER A 98 9.33 18.39 15.19
C SER A 98 9.28 17.03 14.57
N LYS A 99 10.38 16.32 14.59
CA LYS A 99 10.43 14.93 14.13
C LYS A 99 9.70 14.05 15.15
N ILE A 100 8.87 13.15 14.66
CA ILE A 100 8.02 12.27 15.48
C ILE A 100 8.43 10.83 15.25
N VAL A 101 8.54 10.06 16.33
CA VAL A 101 8.70 8.62 16.24
C VAL A 101 7.75 7.89 17.19
N ILE A 102 7.24 6.74 16.77
CA ILE A 102 6.32 5.91 17.53
C ILE A 102 7.05 4.65 17.97
N ALA A 103 6.96 4.31 19.27
CA ALA A 103 7.50 3.06 19.77
C ALA A 103 6.81 1.87 19.07
N PRO A 104 7.55 0.93 18.48
CA PRO A 104 6.99 -0.18 17.74
C PRO A 104 6.17 -1.11 18.63
N GLU A 105 5.28 -1.90 18.04
CA GLU A 105 4.42 -2.83 18.78
C GLU A 105 5.15 -4.07 19.32
N SER A 106 6.34 -4.35 18.79
CA SER A 106 7.17 -5.50 19.17
C SER A 106 8.62 -5.27 18.78
N GLY A 107 9.50 -6.18 19.19
CA GLY A 107 10.91 -6.16 18.81
C GLY A 107 11.83 -5.60 19.87
N PRO A 108 13.08 -5.26 19.48
CA PRO A 108 14.11 -4.81 20.42
C PRO A 108 13.72 -3.62 21.31
N PRO A 109 13.05 -2.55 20.82
CA PRO A 109 12.65 -1.44 21.69
C PRO A 109 11.69 -1.84 22.81
N VAL A 110 10.70 -2.70 22.51
CA VAL A 110 9.78 -3.21 23.54
C VAL A 110 10.53 -4.12 24.54
N SER A 111 11.46 -4.93 24.05
CA SER A 111 12.32 -5.76 24.92
C SER A 111 13.24 -4.92 25.80
N ALA A 112 13.64 -3.73 25.35
CA ALA A 112 14.41 -2.75 26.12
C ALA A 112 13.57 -2.01 27.18
N GLY A 113 12.23 -2.04 27.08
CA GLY A 113 11.30 -1.46 28.05
C GLY A 113 10.48 -0.26 27.55
N PHE A 114 10.55 0.09 26.27
CA PHE A 114 9.63 1.08 25.69
C PHE A 114 8.23 0.49 25.56
N ALA A 115 7.20 1.25 25.93
CA ALA A 115 5.84 0.78 25.80
C ALA A 115 5.33 0.96 24.36
N PRO A 116 4.67 -0.08 23.77
CA PRO A 116 4.16 -0.03 22.41
C PRO A 116 3.22 1.16 22.18
N GLY A 117 3.44 1.90 21.08
CA GLY A 117 2.61 3.02 20.68
C GLY A 117 2.92 4.34 21.39
N GLU A 118 3.85 4.39 22.34
CA GLU A 118 4.29 5.68 22.91
C GLU A 118 4.91 6.57 21.84
N ILE A 119 4.66 7.87 21.97
CA ILE A 119 5.04 8.89 21.00
C ILE A 119 6.18 9.71 21.58
N PHE A 120 7.26 9.81 20.82
CA PHE A 120 8.41 10.64 21.17
C PHE A 120 8.56 11.74 20.13
N ILE A 121 8.72 12.99 20.58
CA ILE A 121 8.75 14.17 19.72
C ILE A 121 9.99 14.98 20.03
N GLY A 122 10.85 15.16 19.01
CA GLY A 122 11.99 16.06 19.08
C GLY A 122 11.52 17.51 19.11
N ARG A 123 12.01 18.28 20.09
CA ARG A 123 11.62 19.68 20.29
C ARG A 123 12.66 20.62 19.70
N GLY A 124 12.80 20.60 18.38
CA GLY A 124 13.59 21.55 17.61
C GLY A 124 14.78 22.19 18.34
N PRO A 125 14.83 23.53 18.46
CA PRO A 125 16.02 24.25 18.94
C PRO A 125 16.37 23.98 20.41
N GLN A 126 15.50 23.33 21.17
CA GLN A 126 15.76 23.09 22.60
C GLN A 126 16.59 21.86 22.88
N SER A 127 16.91 21.04 21.88
CA SER A 127 17.59 19.75 22.05
C SER A 127 16.94 18.89 23.15
N GLU A 128 15.62 18.80 23.10
CA GLU A 128 14.78 18.08 24.06
C GLU A 128 13.85 17.10 23.34
N ILE A 129 13.42 16.08 24.07
CA ILE A 129 12.42 15.12 23.60
C ILE A 129 11.25 15.11 24.59
N SER A 130 10.04 15.23 24.08
CA SER A 130 8.81 15.01 24.82
C SER A 130 8.32 13.58 24.65
N ARG A 131 7.63 13.04 25.66
CA ARG A 131 7.03 11.69 25.65
C ARG A 131 5.53 11.79 25.91
N LEU A 132 4.73 11.18 25.02
CA LEU A 132 3.29 11.10 25.13
C LEU A 132 2.84 9.63 25.16
N SER A 133 1.66 9.41 25.76
CA SER A 133 0.98 8.11 25.67
C SER A 133 0.51 7.82 24.24
N PRO A 134 0.15 6.58 23.90
CA PRO A 134 -0.44 6.24 22.60
C PRO A 134 -1.68 7.06 22.23
N ASN A 135 -2.41 7.57 23.22
CA ASN A 135 -3.62 8.37 23.03
C ASN A 135 -3.35 9.89 23.08
N GLY A 136 -2.10 10.31 23.16
CA GLY A 136 -1.71 11.72 23.13
C GLY A 136 -1.71 12.45 24.50
N GLU A 137 -1.80 11.73 25.61
CA GLU A 137 -1.60 12.32 26.93
C GLU A 137 -0.12 12.62 27.16
N VAL A 138 0.22 13.80 27.65
CA VAL A 138 1.60 14.17 27.94
C VAL A 138 2.09 13.40 29.17
N LEU A 139 3.01 12.45 29.00
CA LEU A 139 3.65 11.69 30.08
C LEU A 139 4.83 12.47 30.66
N ALA A 140 5.59 13.13 29.79
CA ALA A 140 6.66 14.04 30.16
C ALA A 140 6.85 15.11 29.09
N ASP A 141 6.70 16.37 29.44
CA ASP A 141 6.91 17.48 28.52
C ASP A 141 8.38 17.59 28.10
N THR A 142 9.30 17.39 29.04
CA THR A 142 10.73 17.16 28.79
C THR A 142 11.12 15.79 29.37
N TRP A 143 11.14 14.77 28.51
CA TRP A 143 11.55 13.42 28.89
C TRP A 143 13.06 13.26 28.85
N ALA A 144 13.73 13.90 27.89
CA ALA A 144 15.19 13.99 27.82
C ALA A 144 15.60 15.40 27.36
N SER A 145 16.75 15.89 27.85
CA SER A 145 17.31 17.18 27.45
C SER A 145 18.83 17.08 27.37
N PHE A 146 19.39 17.40 26.20
CA PHE A 146 20.84 17.31 25.95
C PHE A 146 21.60 18.58 26.34
N GLY A 147 20.87 19.67 26.61
CA GLY A 147 21.44 20.94 27.10
C GLY A 147 22.38 21.66 26.14
N SER A 148 22.49 21.21 24.89
CA SER A 148 23.44 21.75 23.90
C SER A 148 22.90 23.01 23.20
N GLY A 149 21.59 23.15 23.07
CA GLY A 149 20.96 24.19 22.26
C GLY A 149 21.22 24.05 20.75
N ALA A 150 21.75 22.89 20.32
CA ALA A 150 22.07 22.60 18.91
C ALA A 150 20.84 22.27 18.06
N GLY A 151 19.73 21.89 18.70
CA GLY A 151 18.51 21.46 18.03
C GLY A 151 18.45 19.97 17.70
N LEU A 152 17.24 19.41 17.72
CA LEU A 152 16.96 18.03 17.31
C LEU A 152 16.31 17.96 15.92
N TRP A 153 16.83 18.72 14.97
CA TRP A 153 16.38 18.68 13.58
C TRP A 153 16.85 17.42 12.86
N GLY A 154 17.99 16.86 13.27
CA GLY A 154 18.58 15.65 12.69
C GLY A 154 17.75 14.38 12.83
N GLY A 155 16.72 14.41 13.66
CA GLY A 155 15.75 13.32 13.74
C GLY A 155 15.86 12.44 14.97
N VAL A 156 14.86 11.58 15.09
CA VAL A 156 14.76 10.54 16.11
C VAL A 156 14.31 9.24 15.48
N CYS A 157 14.93 8.11 15.85
CA CYS A 157 14.50 6.80 15.38
C CYS A 157 14.70 5.75 16.46
N PHE A 158 14.04 4.59 16.34
CA PHE A 158 14.27 3.45 17.20
C PHE A 158 15.27 2.47 16.58
N ASP A 159 16.10 1.86 17.42
CA ASP A 159 16.89 0.68 17.05
C ASP A 159 15.98 -0.55 16.96
N THR A 160 15.39 -0.76 15.80
CA THR A 160 14.50 -1.90 15.54
C THR A 160 15.23 -3.21 15.29
N GLU A 161 16.55 -3.16 15.08
CA GLU A 161 17.40 -4.32 14.79
C GLU A 161 18.17 -4.85 16.02
N GLY A 162 18.19 -4.08 17.12
CA GLY A 162 18.80 -4.46 18.39
C GLY A 162 20.30 -4.27 18.49
N GLU A 163 20.96 -3.69 17.47
CA GLU A 163 22.42 -3.48 17.47
C GLU A 163 22.86 -2.42 18.49
N PHE A 164 21.99 -1.44 18.77
CA PHE A 164 22.16 -0.40 19.78
C PHE A 164 21.38 -0.67 21.07
N GLY A 165 20.98 -1.94 21.30
CA GLY A 165 20.26 -2.38 22.50
C GLY A 165 18.77 -2.02 22.52
N GLY A 166 18.14 -1.79 21.38
CA GLY A 166 16.72 -1.42 21.26
C GLY A 166 16.41 -0.01 21.76
N ARG A 167 17.41 0.87 21.82
CA ARG A 167 17.29 2.23 22.37
C ARG A 167 16.65 3.19 21.36
N LEU A 168 16.12 4.30 21.85
CA LEU A 168 15.82 5.47 21.04
C LEU A 168 17.15 6.14 20.66
N ILE A 169 17.28 6.55 19.42
CA ILE A 169 18.44 7.25 18.88
C ILE A 169 18.02 8.69 18.56
N ALA A 170 18.74 9.67 19.10
CA ALA A 170 18.52 11.07 18.82
C ALA A 170 19.73 11.67 18.11
N VAL A 171 19.47 12.38 17.01
CA VAL A 171 20.51 13.01 16.18
C VAL A 171 20.35 14.52 16.28
N GLU A 172 21.35 15.20 16.88
CA GLU A 172 21.37 16.67 16.93
C GLU A 172 21.87 17.25 15.60
N ALA A 173 21.34 18.41 15.28
CA ALA A 173 21.69 19.14 14.06
C ALA A 173 23.19 19.43 13.89
N LEU A 174 23.96 19.56 14.98
CA LEU A 174 25.40 19.82 14.91
C LEU A 174 26.27 18.55 14.98
N GLY A 175 25.69 17.37 14.80
CA GLY A 175 26.45 16.15 14.57
C GLY A 175 26.55 15.18 15.75
N LYS A 176 26.01 15.50 16.91
CA LYS A 176 26.00 14.59 18.05
C LYS A 176 24.87 13.58 17.95
N ILE A 177 25.20 12.33 18.25
CA ILE A 177 24.27 11.20 18.23
C ILE A 177 24.21 10.57 19.61
N TYR A 178 23.01 10.48 20.16
CA TYR A 178 22.76 9.95 21.49
C TYR A 178 21.92 8.68 21.46
N LEU A 179 22.17 7.78 22.39
CA LEU A 179 21.40 6.56 22.64
C LEU A 179 20.65 6.71 23.97
N LEU A 180 19.32 6.61 23.93
CA LEU A 180 18.44 6.86 25.08
C LEU A 180 17.78 5.56 25.57
N ASN A 181 17.76 5.39 26.89
CA ASN A 181 17.03 4.33 27.57
C ASN A 181 15.55 4.73 27.79
N PRO A 182 14.65 3.77 28.16
CA PRO A 182 13.22 4.06 28.40
C PRO A 182 12.93 5.05 29.53
N ASP A 183 13.88 5.27 30.44
CA ASP A 183 13.79 6.26 31.54
C ASP A 183 14.24 7.67 31.13
N GLY A 184 14.76 7.86 29.91
CA GLY A 184 15.26 9.14 29.40
C GLY A 184 16.75 9.36 29.65
N GLU A 185 17.43 8.47 30.38
CA GLU A 185 18.88 8.53 30.50
C GLU A 185 19.54 8.25 29.15
N PHE A 186 20.61 8.98 28.84
CA PHE A 186 21.27 8.87 27.53
C PHE A 186 22.79 8.82 27.62
N THR A 187 23.39 8.30 26.57
CA THR A 187 24.84 8.27 26.36
C THR A 187 25.18 8.81 24.97
N LEU A 188 26.25 9.60 24.88
CA LEU A 188 26.78 10.04 23.59
C LEU A 188 27.40 8.83 22.88
N LEU A 189 26.94 8.54 21.67
CA LEU A 189 27.53 7.52 20.79
C LEU A 189 28.74 8.09 20.03
N THR A 190 28.55 9.23 19.36
CA THR A 190 29.58 9.90 18.56
C THR A 190 29.21 11.36 18.29
N ASP A 191 30.20 12.12 17.81
CA ASP A 191 30.05 13.49 17.32
C ASP A 191 30.71 13.59 15.95
N LEU A 192 29.94 13.81 14.90
CA LEU A 192 30.43 13.85 13.52
C LEU A 192 30.89 15.25 13.09
N GLY A 193 30.39 16.30 13.80
CA GLY A 193 30.69 17.70 13.48
C GLY A 193 30.09 18.23 12.18
N PHE A 194 29.05 17.54 11.64
CA PHE A 194 28.30 17.94 10.45
C PHE A 194 26.89 18.38 10.84
N ARG A 195 26.23 19.13 9.96
CA ARG A 195 24.79 19.34 10.08
C ARG A 195 24.08 18.07 9.57
N LEU A 196 23.46 17.35 10.51
CA LEU A 196 22.81 16.07 10.22
C LEU A 196 21.30 16.27 10.19
N GLU A 197 20.67 15.60 9.20
CA GLU A 197 19.24 15.40 9.12
C GLU A 197 18.90 14.00 8.65
N GLY A 198 17.72 13.50 9.02
CA GLY A 198 17.30 12.14 8.73
C GLY A 198 18.12 11.06 9.44
N ALA A 199 17.43 10.12 10.06
CA ALA A 199 18.08 9.01 10.75
C ALA A 199 17.21 7.76 10.71
N ALA A 200 17.81 6.61 10.35
CA ALA A 200 17.15 5.31 10.39
C ALA A 200 18.15 4.18 10.64
N VAL A 201 17.74 3.13 11.36
CA VAL A 201 18.56 1.92 11.51
C VAL A 201 18.32 1.00 10.30
N ALA A 202 19.40 0.63 9.63
CA ALA A 202 19.37 -0.22 8.44
C ALA A 202 18.87 -1.64 8.77
N PRO A 203 17.95 -2.22 7.99
CA PRO A 203 17.50 -3.58 8.23
C PRO A 203 18.62 -4.61 8.00
N SER A 204 18.48 -5.79 8.58
CA SER A 204 19.44 -6.89 8.47
C SER A 204 19.74 -7.33 7.04
N THR A 205 18.90 -6.95 6.07
CA THR A 205 19.07 -7.24 4.65
C THR A 205 19.87 -6.19 3.86
N PHE A 206 20.30 -5.10 4.50
CA PHE A 206 20.99 -3.99 3.85
C PHE A 206 22.47 -4.21 3.56
N GLY A 207 22.92 -5.43 3.43
CA GLY A 207 24.31 -5.76 3.06
C GLY A 207 25.33 -5.46 4.17
N PRO A 208 26.57 -4.99 3.82
CA PRO A 208 27.64 -4.74 4.78
C PRO A 208 27.33 -3.72 5.89
N PHE A 209 26.41 -2.78 5.62
CA PHE A 209 25.97 -1.78 6.60
C PHE A 209 24.63 -2.17 7.30
N ALA A 210 24.25 -3.46 7.21
CA ALA A 210 23.08 -3.96 7.95
C ALA A 210 23.20 -3.66 9.45
N LYS A 211 22.07 -3.26 10.05
CA LYS A 211 21.90 -2.91 11.47
C LYS A 211 22.64 -1.65 11.93
N GLN A 212 23.40 -0.98 11.07
CA GLN A 212 24.02 0.29 11.40
C GLN A 212 23.01 1.43 11.35
N LEU A 213 23.27 2.50 12.08
CA LEU A 213 22.53 3.74 11.98
C LEU A 213 22.96 4.47 10.69
N ILE A 214 22.00 4.85 9.86
CA ILE A 214 22.24 5.65 8.68
C ILE A 214 21.77 7.08 8.97
N VAL A 215 22.63 8.06 8.65
CA VAL A 215 22.35 9.49 8.83
C VAL A 215 22.66 10.25 7.56
N GLY A 216 21.87 11.27 7.24
CA GLY A 216 22.09 12.20 6.14
C GLY A 216 22.80 13.46 6.61
N VAL A 217 23.52 14.12 5.70
CA VAL A 217 24.10 15.44 5.92
C VAL A 217 23.32 16.45 5.09
N GLU A 218 22.68 17.38 5.75
CA GLU A 218 22.03 18.51 5.07
C GLU A 218 23.08 19.49 4.55
N GLY A 219 24.07 19.81 5.38
CA GLY A 219 25.07 20.86 5.14
C GLY A 219 24.68 22.19 5.76
N PHE A 220 25.65 23.07 5.93
CA PHE A 220 25.44 24.41 6.52
C PHE A 220 25.06 25.47 5.49
N ASN A 221 25.36 25.24 4.21
CA ASN A 221 25.07 26.10 3.07
C ASN A 221 25.35 25.33 1.77
N ASP A 222 25.07 25.96 0.63
CA ASP A 222 25.24 25.39 -0.71
C ASP A 222 26.67 24.97 -1.06
N ASP A 223 27.66 25.57 -0.42
CA ASP A 223 29.07 25.29 -0.63
C ASP A 223 29.64 24.28 0.39
N ASP A 224 28.80 23.71 1.27
CA ASP A 224 29.25 22.70 2.23
C ASP A 224 29.68 21.43 1.48
N PRO A 225 30.99 21.05 1.53
CA PRO A 225 31.51 19.93 0.77
C PRO A 225 30.94 18.58 1.24
N HIS A 226 30.25 18.54 2.37
CA HIS A 226 29.62 17.35 2.95
C HIS A 226 28.11 17.28 2.71
N GLY A 227 27.49 18.35 2.22
CA GLY A 227 26.07 18.38 1.94
C GLY A 227 25.65 17.23 1.01
N GLY A 228 24.59 16.50 1.38
CA GLY A 228 24.10 15.35 0.64
C GLY A 228 24.87 14.03 0.86
N GLU A 229 25.93 14.01 1.68
CA GLU A 229 26.58 12.79 2.10
C GLU A 229 25.70 11.96 3.06
N ILE A 230 25.80 10.66 2.94
CA ILE A 230 25.06 9.71 3.77
C ILE A 230 26.07 8.77 4.43
N TYR A 231 26.03 8.71 5.74
CA TYR A 231 26.96 7.91 6.53
C TYR A 231 26.26 6.73 7.21
N ALA A 232 26.96 5.59 7.26
CA ALA A 232 26.65 4.47 8.11
C ALA A 232 27.50 4.56 9.39
N ILE A 233 26.86 4.45 10.55
CA ILE A 233 27.48 4.57 11.88
C ILE A 233 27.33 3.24 12.60
N ASP A 234 28.42 2.63 12.98
CA ASP A 234 28.41 1.37 13.73
C ASP A 234 28.10 1.59 15.23
N LYS A 235 27.89 0.50 15.97
CA LYS A 235 27.59 0.54 17.42
C LYS A 235 28.67 1.18 18.29
N ASN A 236 29.88 1.36 17.77
CA ASN A 236 30.98 2.00 18.46
C ASN A 236 31.14 3.47 18.07
N GLY A 237 30.26 3.98 17.20
CA GLY A 237 30.30 5.36 16.71
C GLY A 237 31.24 5.61 15.52
N ALA A 238 31.84 4.55 14.94
CA ALA A 238 32.67 4.70 13.75
C ALA A 238 31.81 4.92 12.51
N ARG A 239 32.20 5.92 11.67
CA ARG A 239 31.48 6.29 10.46
C ARG A 239 32.10 5.72 9.20
N SER A 240 31.27 5.40 8.23
CA SER A 240 31.65 5.03 6.87
C SER A 240 30.75 5.76 5.88
N LEU A 241 31.32 6.38 4.85
CA LEU A 241 30.55 7.03 3.79
C LEU A 241 29.84 5.97 2.93
N LEU A 242 28.52 6.05 2.85
CA LEU A 242 27.70 5.11 2.07
C LEU A 242 27.37 5.66 0.68
N ALA A 243 26.86 6.88 0.61
CA ALA A 243 26.34 7.48 -0.61
C ALA A 243 26.49 9.00 -0.59
N ASN A 244 26.24 9.66 -1.73
CA ASN A 244 26.10 11.11 -1.81
C ASN A 244 25.06 11.44 -2.88
N ILE A 245 23.99 12.15 -2.50
CA ILE A 245 22.86 12.52 -3.37
C ILE A 245 22.94 13.96 -3.88
N GLY A 246 24.07 14.62 -3.66
CA GLY A 246 24.35 15.96 -4.15
C GLY A 246 24.37 17.04 -3.08
N TYR A 247 23.26 17.23 -2.37
CA TYR A 247 23.15 18.14 -1.22
C TYR A 247 21.83 17.90 -0.46
N ALA A 248 21.69 18.43 0.76
CA ALA A 248 20.48 18.44 1.60
C ALA A 248 19.78 17.07 1.69
N ALA A 249 20.46 16.07 2.28
CA ALA A 249 19.84 14.78 2.60
C ALA A 249 18.98 14.93 3.86
N GLU A 250 17.64 15.10 3.68
CA GLU A 250 16.70 15.50 4.73
C GLU A 250 16.12 14.32 5.50
N ASP A 251 15.56 13.34 4.81
CA ASP A 251 14.89 12.20 5.45
C ASP A 251 15.38 10.87 4.90
N ILE A 252 15.45 9.89 5.79
CA ILE A 252 15.89 8.53 5.47
C ILE A 252 14.90 7.52 5.99
N GLN A 253 14.34 6.70 5.09
CA GLN A 253 13.41 5.62 5.41
C GLN A 253 13.82 4.31 4.73
N PHE A 254 13.53 3.18 5.36
CA PHE A 254 13.70 1.86 4.74
C PHE A 254 12.37 1.27 4.33
N VAL A 255 12.31 0.71 3.11
CA VAL A 255 11.12 0.02 2.62
C VAL A 255 10.85 -1.21 3.48
N PRO A 256 9.66 -1.32 4.10
CA PRO A 256 9.33 -2.42 5.00
C PRO A 256 9.28 -3.77 4.28
N PRO A 257 9.62 -4.88 4.95
CA PRO A 257 9.72 -6.20 4.33
C PRO A 257 8.39 -6.78 3.81
N LYS A 258 7.27 -6.32 4.34
CA LYS A 258 5.92 -6.77 3.96
C LYS A 258 5.13 -5.74 3.15
N GLY A 259 5.80 -4.69 2.67
CA GLY A 259 5.15 -3.57 1.98
C GLY A 259 4.65 -2.49 2.94
N GLY A 260 4.00 -1.50 2.40
CA GLY A 260 3.44 -0.34 3.07
C GLY A 260 3.32 0.83 2.10
N ALA A 261 2.39 1.74 2.32
CA ALA A 261 2.31 3.01 1.62
C ALA A 261 3.25 4.03 2.25
N TYR A 262 3.89 4.85 1.44
CA TYR A 262 4.80 5.90 1.92
C TYR A 262 4.10 7.26 1.89
N PHE A 263 4.36 8.09 2.89
CA PHE A 263 3.82 9.44 3.01
C PHE A 263 4.94 10.44 3.28
N GLN A 264 4.87 11.59 2.61
CA GLN A 264 5.88 12.65 2.66
C GLN A 264 5.24 14.00 2.89
N THR A 265 5.74 14.77 3.85
CA THR A 265 5.35 16.16 4.08
C THR A 265 6.12 17.09 3.14
N GLN A 266 5.41 18.11 2.65
CA GLN A 266 5.94 19.19 1.85
C GLN A 266 5.45 20.52 2.37
N LEU A 267 6.33 21.47 2.52
CA LEU A 267 5.99 22.85 2.83
C LEU A 267 6.34 23.79 1.67
N SER A 268 5.78 24.98 1.69
CA SER A 268 6.07 26.03 0.74
C SER A 268 6.22 27.37 1.44
N PHE A 269 7.25 28.09 1.07
CA PHE A 269 7.53 29.45 1.56
C PHE A 269 6.91 30.53 0.69
N ASP A 270 6.37 30.19 -0.46
CA ASP A 270 5.78 31.14 -1.39
C ASP A 270 4.28 31.41 -1.15
N SER A 271 3.74 32.38 -1.89
CA SER A 271 2.33 32.77 -1.80
C SER A 271 1.36 31.69 -2.31
N GLU A 272 1.82 30.71 -3.09
CA GLU A 272 1.00 29.62 -3.61
C GLU A 272 0.81 28.49 -2.60
N ARG A 273 1.67 28.44 -1.57
CA ARG A 273 1.50 27.66 -0.34
C ARG A 273 1.10 26.21 -0.61
N GLU A 274 2.05 25.46 -1.16
CA GLU A 274 1.89 24.04 -1.44
C GLU A 274 2.21 23.18 -0.19
N ASN A 275 1.55 23.50 0.93
CA ASN A 275 1.68 22.77 2.19
C ASN A 275 0.80 21.53 2.14
N ARG A 276 1.40 20.35 1.98
CA ARG A 276 0.66 19.12 1.71
C ARG A 276 1.37 17.86 2.18
N ILE A 277 0.64 16.77 2.18
CA ILE A 277 1.17 15.43 2.34
C ILE A 277 0.92 14.68 1.03
N PHE A 278 1.98 14.09 0.49
CA PHE A 278 1.90 13.14 -0.61
C PHE A 278 1.83 11.72 -0.12
N ALA A 279 1.16 10.89 -0.89
CA ALA A 279 1.19 9.44 -0.77
C ALA A 279 1.88 8.83 -1.99
N VAL A 280 2.68 7.80 -1.76
CA VAL A 280 3.20 6.88 -2.78
C VAL A 280 2.61 5.51 -2.50
N SER A 281 1.89 4.95 -3.48
CA SER A 281 1.18 3.68 -3.33
C SER A 281 2.13 2.53 -2.99
N SER A 282 1.66 1.60 -2.17
CA SER A 282 2.41 0.39 -1.79
C SER A 282 2.80 -0.49 -2.98
N SER A 283 2.08 -0.42 -4.11
CA SER A 283 2.41 -1.15 -5.34
C SER A 283 3.80 -0.80 -5.88
N GLN A 284 4.26 0.43 -5.63
CA GLN A 284 5.54 0.94 -6.11
C GLN A 284 6.74 0.44 -5.29
N PHE A 285 6.48 -0.15 -4.11
CA PHE A 285 7.51 -0.70 -3.22
C PHE A 285 7.61 -2.23 -3.26
N LEU A 286 6.77 -2.90 -4.04
CA LEU A 286 6.88 -4.35 -4.23
C LEU A 286 8.26 -4.71 -4.80
N ASN A 287 8.90 -5.76 -4.29
CA ASN A 287 10.29 -6.17 -4.57
C ASN A 287 11.38 -5.13 -4.21
N ARG A 288 11.04 -4.15 -3.38
CA ARG A 288 11.99 -3.13 -2.91
C ARG A 288 12.27 -3.20 -1.41
N ALA A 289 11.78 -4.24 -0.74
CA ALA A 289 11.99 -4.45 0.69
C ALA A 289 13.47 -4.32 1.10
N GLY A 290 13.74 -3.56 2.15
CA GLY A 290 15.08 -3.30 2.67
C GLY A 290 15.89 -2.28 1.90
N ARG A 291 15.39 -1.70 0.80
CA ARG A 291 16.02 -0.55 0.15
C ARG A 291 15.80 0.71 0.95
N MET A 292 16.76 1.60 0.90
CA MET A 292 16.70 2.90 1.55
C MET A 292 16.13 3.95 0.59
N ILE A 293 15.17 4.73 1.07
CA ILE A 293 14.69 5.94 0.41
C ILE A 293 15.33 7.14 1.10
N VAL A 294 15.89 8.04 0.30
CA VAL A 294 16.46 9.30 0.78
C VAL A 294 15.82 10.44 0.03
N VAL A 295 15.47 11.48 0.75
CA VAL A 295 14.82 12.67 0.22
C VAL A 295 15.83 13.81 0.18
N ASN A 296 15.91 14.49 -0.96
CA ASN A 296 16.61 15.77 -1.06
C ASN A 296 15.62 16.89 -0.78
N GLU A 297 15.83 17.62 0.29
CA GLU A 297 14.95 18.67 0.80
C GLU A 297 14.62 19.72 -0.27
N LEU A 298 15.65 20.33 -0.83
CA LEU A 298 15.55 21.53 -1.67
C LEU A 298 15.29 21.24 -3.14
N ALA A 299 15.71 20.07 -3.63
CA ALA A 299 15.47 19.64 -5.01
C ALA A 299 14.17 18.87 -5.19
N GLY A 300 13.60 18.37 -4.09
CA GLY A 300 12.43 17.51 -4.11
C GLY A 300 12.66 16.13 -4.71
N ASP A 301 13.91 15.73 -4.85
CA ASP A 301 14.29 14.46 -5.47
C ASP A 301 14.24 13.32 -4.46
N PHE A 302 13.74 12.19 -4.93
CA PHE A 302 13.75 10.92 -4.21
C PHE A 302 14.84 10.03 -4.77
N TRP A 303 15.69 9.55 -3.88
CA TRP A 303 16.76 8.63 -4.20
C TRP A 303 16.54 7.29 -3.52
N GLU A 304 16.86 6.23 -4.23
CA GLU A 304 16.90 4.87 -3.69
C GLU A 304 18.35 4.41 -3.58
N VAL A 305 18.75 3.92 -2.40
CA VAL A 305 20.03 3.26 -2.20
C VAL A 305 19.78 1.79 -1.86
N ALA A 306 20.46 0.90 -2.57
CA ALA A 306 20.22 -0.53 -2.46
C ALA A 306 21.52 -1.33 -2.50
N TRP A 307 21.55 -2.45 -1.77
CA TRP A 307 22.56 -3.49 -1.88
C TRP A 307 22.13 -4.51 -2.94
N ASP A 308 22.93 -4.70 -3.99
CA ASP A 308 22.62 -5.62 -5.11
C ASP A 308 23.18 -7.05 -4.90
N GLY A 309 23.78 -7.31 -3.75
CA GLY A 309 24.47 -8.57 -3.43
C GLY A 309 26.00 -8.47 -3.57
N ALA A 310 26.51 -7.44 -4.24
CA ALA A 310 27.94 -7.22 -4.48
C ALA A 310 28.40 -5.81 -4.12
N ARG A 311 27.54 -4.80 -4.33
CA ARG A 311 27.84 -3.39 -4.11
C ARG A 311 26.59 -2.59 -3.78
N TYR A 312 26.76 -1.40 -3.23
CA TYR A 312 25.70 -0.42 -3.13
C TYR A 312 25.51 0.31 -4.46
N THR A 313 24.25 0.58 -4.79
CA THR A 313 23.85 1.42 -5.91
C THR A 313 22.94 2.52 -5.40
N GLN A 314 23.01 3.72 -5.99
CA GLN A 314 22.08 4.82 -5.77
C GLN A 314 21.45 5.25 -7.09
N GLN A 315 20.15 5.58 -7.04
CA GLN A 315 19.39 5.96 -8.23
C GLN A 315 18.32 6.97 -7.84
N GLN A 316 18.19 8.02 -8.64
CA GLN A 316 17.02 8.91 -8.54
C GLN A 316 15.78 8.18 -9.02
N VAL A 317 14.77 8.07 -8.16
CA VAL A 317 13.54 7.31 -8.40
C VAL A 317 12.28 8.17 -8.49
N GLY A 318 12.42 9.49 -8.38
CA GLY A 318 11.31 10.41 -8.56
C GLY A 318 11.67 11.83 -8.13
N ARG A 319 10.73 12.73 -8.43
CA ARG A 319 10.73 14.11 -7.91
C ARG A 319 9.29 14.44 -7.53
N ALA A 320 9.08 14.91 -6.31
CA ALA A 320 7.77 15.34 -5.87
C ALA A 320 7.28 16.54 -6.70
N PRO A 321 5.97 16.67 -6.93
CA PRO A 321 5.42 17.86 -7.55
C PRO A 321 5.66 19.10 -6.69
N GLY A 322 6.15 20.19 -7.30
CA GLY A 322 6.43 21.44 -6.58
C GLY A 322 7.30 22.41 -7.39
N ARG A 323 7.56 23.57 -6.82
CA ARG A 323 8.49 24.55 -7.36
C ARG A 323 9.81 24.46 -6.60
N TRP A 324 10.73 23.70 -7.11
CA TRP A 324 12.01 23.42 -6.48
C TRP A 324 13.02 24.54 -6.77
N SER A 325 13.78 24.88 -5.74
CA SER A 325 14.87 25.83 -5.86
C SER A 325 16.04 25.17 -6.59
N SER A 326 16.61 25.88 -7.57
CA SER A 326 17.90 25.49 -8.18
C SER A 326 19.10 26.24 -7.54
N ALA A 327 18.86 27.02 -6.50
CA ALA A 327 19.82 28.00 -5.99
C ALA A 327 20.00 28.04 -4.46
N GLY A 328 19.68 26.91 -3.76
CA GLY A 328 20.07 26.74 -2.35
C GLY A 328 19.15 27.32 -1.28
N PHE A 329 19.65 27.34 -0.03
CA PHE A 329 18.92 27.64 1.22
C PHE A 329 18.25 29.04 1.34
N ASN A 330 18.43 29.93 0.40
CA ASN A 330 17.93 31.31 0.51
C ASN A 330 16.76 31.63 -0.41
N VAL A 331 16.04 30.63 -0.92
CA VAL A 331 15.10 30.85 -2.00
C VAL A 331 13.67 30.52 -1.63
N GLN A 332 12.75 31.33 -2.12
CA GLN A 332 11.33 31.09 -2.10
C GLN A 332 11.00 29.84 -2.95
N GLY A 333 10.58 28.75 -2.33
CA GLY A 333 10.27 27.50 -2.99
C GLY A 333 9.53 26.53 -2.11
N THR A 334 9.53 25.28 -2.50
CA THR A 334 9.00 24.16 -1.72
C THR A 334 10.15 23.35 -1.12
N GLU A 335 9.95 22.81 0.06
CA GLU A 335 10.86 21.90 0.75
C GLU A 335 10.15 20.60 1.11
N LEU A 336 10.88 19.49 1.09
CA LEU A 336 10.43 18.22 1.65
C LEU A 336 11.00 18.08 3.06
N GLU A 337 10.18 17.64 3.98
CA GLU A 337 10.58 17.53 5.39
C GLU A 337 10.70 16.06 5.79
N ALA A 338 9.69 15.49 6.38
CA ALA A 338 9.73 14.14 6.90
C ALA A 338 8.83 13.18 6.13
N GLY A 339 9.25 11.93 6.06
CA GLY A 339 8.49 10.84 5.47
C GLY A 339 8.29 9.68 6.43
N CYS A 340 7.31 8.84 6.16
CA CYS A 340 7.11 7.60 6.89
C CYS A 340 6.39 6.54 6.06
N PHE A 341 6.63 5.27 6.40
CA PHE A 341 5.81 4.16 5.91
C PHE A 341 4.64 3.88 6.86
N ALA A 342 3.44 3.75 6.31
CA ALA A 342 2.31 3.19 7.04
C ALA A 342 2.31 1.67 6.89
N VAL A 343 2.39 0.96 8.01
CA VAL A 343 2.63 -0.49 8.06
C VAL A 343 1.53 -1.23 8.82
N LYS A 344 0.27 -0.90 8.58
CA LYS A 344 -0.86 -1.58 9.20
C LYS A 344 -0.93 -3.04 8.75
N ALA A 345 -0.91 -3.98 9.70
CA ALA A 345 -1.10 -5.39 9.39
C ALA A 345 -2.53 -5.67 8.88
N PRO A 346 -2.72 -6.59 7.92
CA PRO A 346 -4.05 -6.96 7.47
C PRO A 346 -4.82 -7.71 8.58
N ARG A 347 -6.12 -7.50 8.60
CA ARG A 347 -7.03 -8.27 9.45
C ARG A 347 -7.23 -9.64 8.83
N ILE A 348 -6.91 -10.69 9.58
CA ILE A 348 -7.11 -12.08 9.15
C ILE A 348 -8.48 -12.53 9.65
N PRO A 349 -9.46 -12.75 8.77
CA PRO A 349 -10.80 -13.13 9.18
C PRO A 349 -10.87 -14.61 9.60
N ASN A 350 -11.82 -14.92 10.47
CA ASN A 350 -12.29 -16.27 10.63
C ASN A 350 -13.13 -16.69 9.42
N TRP A 351 -13.24 -18.00 9.17
CA TRP A 351 -13.95 -18.56 8.04
C TRP A 351 -15.01 -19.57 8.49
N THR A 352 -16.17 -19.53 7.86
CA THR A 352 -17.18 -20.60 8.00
C THR A 352 -16.65 -21.91 7.41
N ASN A 353 -17.33 -23.04 7.64
CA ASN A 353 -17.05 -24.26 6.91
C ASN A 353 -17.57 -24.22 5.48
N TRP A 354 -17.04 -25.09 4.60
CA TRP A 354 -17.57 -25.27 3.26
C TRP A 354 -18.98 -25.85 3.30
N GLN A 355 -19.91 -25.23 2.57
CA GLN A 355 -21.27 -25.73 2.37
C GLN A 355 -21.53 -25.88 0.87
N LEU A 356 -22.36 -26.84 0.52
CA LEU A 356 -22.74 -27.11 -0.85
C LEU A 356 -23.67 -25.98 -1.37
N VAL A 357 -23.38 -25.42 -2.55
CA VAL A 357 -24.28 -24.44 -3.18
C VAL A 357 -25.58 -25.10 -3.65
N ASP A 358 -25.47 -26.24 -4.34
CA ASP A 358 -26.60 -27.03 -4.84
C ASP A 358 -26.17 -28.48 -5.06
N SER A 359 -27.01 -29.42 -4.72
CA SER A 359 -26.72 -30.85 -4.84
C SER A 359 -26.75 -31.38 -6.27
N ASN A 360 -27.44 -30.70 -7.19
CA ASN A 360 -27.75 -31.22 -8.52
C ASN A 360 -26.93 -30.60 -9.65
N PHE A 361 -26.20 -29.51 -9.38
CA PHE A 361 -25.40 -28.82 -10.39
C PHE A 361 -23.94 -29.27 -10.36
N THR A 362 -23.41 -29.59 -11.53
CA THR A 362 -21.99 -30.00 -11.72
C THR A 362 -21.32 -29.19 -12.81
N THR A 363 -20.03 -28.93 -12.64
CA THR A 363 -19.19 -28.20 -13.60
C THR A 363 -17.78 -28.77 -13.66
N ASP A 364 -17.10 -28.55 -14.79
CA ASP A 364 -15.68 -28.85 -14.97
C ASP A 364 -14.83 -27.56 -15.00
N GLN A 365 -15.44 -26.40 -14.82
CA GLN A 365 -14.77 -25.10 -14.83
C GLN A 365 -14.90 -24.38 -13.47
N ALA A 366 -14.11 -23.32 -13.31
CA ALA A 366 -14.27 -22.39 -12.19
C ALA A 366 -15.62 -21.67 -12.29
N PRO A 367 -16.32 -21.40 -11.18
CA PRO A 367 -17.43 -20.47 -11.19
C PRO A 367 -16.94 -19.03 -11.36
N ALA A 368 -17.86 -18.12 -11.71
CA ALA A 368 -17.70 -16.68 -11.56
C ALA A 368 -18.65 -16.18 -10.49
N ALA A 369 -18.28 -15.13 -9.79
CA ALA A 369 -19.10 -14.54 -8.75
C ALA A 369 -19.01 -13.00 -8.77
N ALA A 370 -20.14 -12.33 -8.59
CA ALA A 370 -20.18 -10.89 -8.39
C ALA A 370 -21.43 -10.50 -7.57
N THR A 371 -21.39 -9.34 -6.94
CA THR A 371 -22.52 -8.77 -6.22
C THR A 371 -23.25 -7.75 -7.12
N ASN A 372 -24.55 -7.93 -7.32
CA ASN A 372 -25.36 -6.99 -8.10
C ASN A 372 -25.70 -5.71 -7.30
N ALA A 373 -26.40 -4.76 -7.92
CA ALA A 373 -26.77 -3.50 -7.29
C ALA A 373 -27.75 -3.64 -6.11
N LEU A 374 -28.40 -4.78 -5.99
CA LEU A 374 -29.33 -5.10 -4.87
C LEU A 374 -28.61 -5.82 -3.71
N GLY A 375 -27.29 -5.96 -3.78
CA GLY A 375 -26.51 -6.67 -2.76
C GLY A 375 -26.68 -8.20 -2.81
N GLN A 376 -27.25 -8.75 -3.89
CA GLN A 376 -27.34 -10.19 -4.10
C GLN A 376 -26.06 -10.69 -4.75
N VAL A 377 -25.57 -11.83 -4.29
CA VAL A 377 -24.45 -12.52 -4.94
C VAL A 377 -25.00 -13.35 -6.08
N VAL A 378 -24.45 -13.12 -7.26
CA VAL A 378 -24.78 -13.85 -8.49
C VAL A 378 -23.60 -14.73 -8.86
N LEU A 379 -23.87 -16.02 -9.05
CA LEU A 379 -22.94 -17.00 -9.56
C LEU A 379 -23.21 -17.27 -11.03
N GLY A 380 -22.16 -17.33 -11.84
CA GLY A 380 -22.17 -17.86 -13.18
C GLY A 380 -21.33 -19.13 -13.24
N ALA A 381 -21.80 -20.17 -13.88
CA ALA A 381 -21.05 -21.42 -14.07
C ALA A 381 -21.40 -22.08 -15.41
N LYS A 382 -20.44 -22.82 -15.93
CA LYS A 382 -20.63 -23.65 -17.13
C LYS A 382 -21.19 -25.01 -16.71
N GLY A 383 -22.26 -25.45 -17.35
CA GLY A 383 -22.78 -26.81 -17.18
C GLY A 383 -21.81 -27.88 -17.71
N LEU A 384 -21.71 -29.02 -17.00
CA LEU A 384 -20.76 -30.08 -17.33
C LEU A 384 -21.07 -30.73 -18.66
N ASN A 385 -22.34 -31.01 -18.93
CA ASN A 385 -22.77 -31.88 -20.03
C ASN A 385 -23.17 -31.10 -21.30
N ASP A 386 -23.78 -29.95 -21.15
CA ASP A 386 -24.35 -29.15 -22.24
C ASP A 386 -23.49 -27.93 -22.64
N GLN A 387 -22.48 -27.59 -21.82
CA GLN A 387 -21.59 -26.47 -22.03
C GLN A 387 -22.32 -25.09 -22.06
N GLU A 388 -23.54 -25.05 -21.56
CA GLU A 388 -24.32 -23.84 -21.41
C GLU A 388 -23.89 -23.06 -20.16
N ILE A 389 -24.21 -21.77 -20.12
CA ILE A 389 -24.00 -20.92 -18.95
C ILE A 389 -25.23 -20.95 -18.07
N TYR A 390 -25.02 -21.24 -16.82
CA TYR A 390 -26.04 -21.21 -15.76
C TYR A 390 -25.78 -20.06 -14.81
N THR A 391 -26.86 -19.50 -14.27
CA THR A 391 -26.79 -18.50 -13.19
C THR A 391 -27.57 -18.98 -11.97
N ASN A 392 -27.11 -18.55 -10.79
CA ASN A 392 -27.78 -18.74 -9.52
C ASN A 392 -27.53 -17.50 -8.67
N SER A 393 -28.52 -17.05 -7.93
CA SER A 393 -28.40 -15.84 -7.12
C SER A 393 -28.90 -16.03 -5.69
N THR A 394 -28.33 -15.26 -4.76
CA THR A 394 -28.83 -15.24 -3.38
C THR A 394 -30.13 -14.43 -3.29
N GLN A 395 -31.06 -14.91 -2.50
CA GLN A 395 -32.32 -14.23 -2.18
C GLN A 395 -32.58 -14.26 -0.68
N GLU A 396 -33.43 -13.36 -0.21
CA GLU A 396 -33.85 -13.35 1.19
C GLU A 396 -34.65 -14.62 1.51
N ARG A 397 -34.37 -15.24 2.64
CA ARG A 397 -35.21 -16.34 3.17
C ARG A 397 -36.57 -15.81 3.65
N ALA A 398 -37.59 -16.65 3.61
CA ALA A 398 -38.87 -16.33 4.21
C ALA A 398 -38.70 -15.95 5.70
N PRO A 399 -39.39 -14.92 6.20
CA PRO A 399 -39.20 -14.39 7.57
C PRO A 399 -39.24 -15.44 8.69
N GLN A 400 -40.05 -16.51 8.51
CA GLN A 400 -40.14 -17.60 9.48
C GLN A 400 -38.87 -18.43 9.62
N LEU A 401 -37.99 -18.40 8.63
CA LEU A 401 -36.75 -19.19 8.58
C LEU A 401 -35.51 -18.40 9.06
N VAL A 402 -35.67 -17.10 9.33
CA VAL A 402 -34.56 -16.22 9.73
C VAL A 402 -34.27 -16.32 11.25
N ALA A 403 -35.23 -16.83 12.06
CA ALA A 403 -35.10 -16.84 13.51
C ALA A 403 -33.99 -17.76 14.09
N ASN A 404 -33.43 -18.67 13.30
CA ASN A 404 -32.41 -19.64 13.73
C ASN A 404 -31.28 -19.79 12.71
N ILE A 405 -30.67 -18.68 12.28
CA ILE A 405 -29.51 -18.72 11.36
C ILE A 405 -28.28 -19.24 12.14
N PRO A 406 -27.67 -20.34 11.72
CA PRO A 406 -26.42 -20.80 12.34
C PRO A 406 -25.32 -19.73 12.24
N PRO A 407 -24.47 -19.57 13.28
CA PRO A 407 -23.37 -18.61 13.25
C PRO A 407 -22.38 -18.86 12.09
N ASP A 408 -22.29 -20.08 11.60
CA ASP A 408 -21.43 -20.52 10.51
C ASP A 408 -22.15 -20.61 9.14
N ASP A 409 -23.36 -20.02 9.02
CA ASP A 409 -24.05 -19.91 7.73
C ASP A 409 -23.28 -18.92 6.81
N PRO A 410 -22.67 -19.40 5.70
CA PRO A 410 -21.89 -18.54 4.81
C PRO A 410 -22.75 -17.48 4.12
N LEU A 411 -24.04 -17.70 3.96
CA LEU A 411 -24.96 -16.78 3.29
C LEU A 411 -25.59 -15.75 4.24
N GLY A 412 -25.35 -15.87 5.56
CA GLY A 412 -25.88 -14.92 6.54
C GLY A 412 -27.42 -14.83 6.56
N GLY A 413 -28.09 -15.99 6.41
CA GLY A 413 -29.55 -16.06 6.41
C GLY A 413 -30.21 -15.94 5.03
N ARG A 414 -29.45 -15.82 3.97
CA ARG A 414 -29.95 -15.91 2.60
C ARG A 414 -30.00 -17.35 2.10
N GLU A 415 -30.64 -17.57 0.96
CA GLU A 415 -30.69 -18.88 0.28
C GLU A 415 -30.41 -18.72 -1.21
N TRP A 416 -30.11 -19.81 -1.89
CA TRP A 416 -29.94 -19.82 -3.34
C TRP A 416 -31.28 -19.93 -4.06
N SER A 417 -31.44 -19.16 -5.14
CA SER A 417 -32.65 -19.17 -6.00
C SER A 417 -32.77 -20.43 -6.86
N GLY A 418 -31.70 -21.23 -6.94
CA GLY A 418 -31.54 -22.37 -7.82
C GLY A 418 -30.91 -22.02 -9.16
N TRP A 419 -30.25 -23.02 -9.78
CA TRP A 419 -29.59 -22.85 -11.06
C TRP A 419 -30.57 -22.73 -12.20
N ARG A 420 -30.36 -21.76 -13.07
CA ARG A 420 -31.15 -21.52 -14.27
C ARG A 420 -30.24 -21.41 -15.48
N PRO A 421 -30.50 -22.14 -16.58
CA PRO A 421 -29.77 -21.95 -17.81
C PRO A 421 -30.07 -20.56 -18.39
N ASP A 422 -29.06 -19.98 -19.02
CA ASP A 422 -29.24 -18.77 -19.81
C ASP A 422 -29.60 -19.16 -21.25
N PRO A 423 -30.87 -19.03 -21.67
CA PRO A 423 -31.33 -19.56 -22.95
C PRO A 423 -30.71 -18.88 -24.18
N ALA A 424 -30.09 -17.73 -24.00
CA ALA A 424 -29.39 -16.99 -25.06
C ALA A 424 -27.88 -17.10 -24.99
N ALA A 425 -27.35 -17.90 -24.03
CA ALA A 425 -25.90 -18.01 -23.84
C ALA A 425 -25.24 -18.79 -25.00
N PRO A 426 -24.04 -18.35 -25.41
CA PRO A 426 -23.22 -19.19 -26.28
C PRO A 426 -22.75 -20.44 -25.54
N THR A 427 -22.57 -21.53 -26.26
CA THR A 427 -21.82 -22.66 -25.72
C THR A 427 -20.36 -22.27 -25.52
N THR A 428 -19.78 -22.67 -24.39
CA THR A 428 -18.42 -22.31 -24.01
C THR A 428 -17.65 -23.50 -23.43
N GLN A 429 -16.35 -23.51 -23.68
CA GLN A 429 -15.41 -24.44 -23.02
C GLN A 429 -14.75 -23.80 -21.77
N HIS A 430 -15.00 -22.51 -21.54
CA HIS A 430 -14.30 -21.69 -20.54
C HIS A 430 -15.22 -21.31 -19.38
N ALA A 431 -14.62 -20.95 -18.27
CA ALA A 431 -15.35 -20.33 -17.17
C ALA A 431 -15.94 -18.98 -17.61
N PRO A 432 -17.19 -18.64 -17.23
CA PRO A 432 -17.70 -17.29 -17.41
C PRO A 432 -16.94 -16.28 -16.53
N ALA A 433 -17.14 -14.97 -16.76
CA ALA A 433 -16.69 -13.92 -15.86
C ALA A 433 -17.88 -12.98 -15.55
N CYS A 434 -17.87 -12.45 -14.33
CA CYS A 434 -18.91 -11.51 -13.88
C CYS A 434 -18.29 -10.29 -13.21
N GLY A 435 -18.88 -9.11 -13.39
CA GLY A 435 -18.46 -7.89 -12.71
C GLY A 435 -19.52 -6.82 -12.71
N ARG A 436 -19.54 -6.02 -11.63
CA ARG A 436 -20.45 -4.87 -11.52
C ARG A 436 -19.80 -3.60 -12.07
N HIS A 437 -20.53 -2.88 -12.88
CA HIS A 437 -20.16 -1.54 -13.32
C HIS A 437 -21.38 -0.62 -13.23
N ASN A 438 -21.24 0.43 -12.45
CA ASN A 438 -22.36 1.27 -12.04
C ASN A 438 -23.45 0.41 -11.35
N LEU A 439 -24.68 0.48 -11.83
CA LEU A 439 -25.80 -0.31 -11.32
C LEU A 439 -26.05 -1.58 -12.16
N ARG A 440 -25.16 -1.93 -13.08
CA ARG A 440 -25.32 -3.07 -13.99
C ARG A 440 -24.38 -4.20 -13.61
N LEU A 441 -24.88 -5.43 -13.68
CA LEU A 441 -24.09 -6.63 -13.61
C LEU A 441 -23.77 -7.09 -15.04
N TYR A 442 -22.48 -7.17 -15.37
CA TYR A 442 -21.99 -7.68 -16.64
C TYR A 442 -21.58 -9.14 -16.49
N THR A 443 -21.94 -9.95 -17.49
CA THR A 443 -21.47 -11.33 -17.63
C THR A 443 -20.74 -11.46 -18.94
N PHE A 444 -19.61 -12.16 -18.93
CA PHE A 444 -18.77 -12.39 -20.10
C PHE A 444 -18.61 -13.88 -20.35
N ALA A 445 -18.53 -14.25 -21.63
CA ALA A 445 -18.28 -15.62 -22.08
C ALA A 445 -17.32 -15.61 -23.26
N VAL A 446 -16.54 -16.68 -23.39
CA VAL A 446 -15.66 -16.92 -24.54
C VAL A 446 -16.26 -18.04 -25.35
N GLN A 447 -16.60 -17.77 -26.59
CA GLN A 447 -17.11 -18.75 -27.54
C GLN A 447 -16.04 -19.73 -28.01
N SER A 448 -16.44 -20.83 -28.61
CA SER A 448 -15.54 -21.83 -29.17
C SER A 448 -14.61 -21.31 -30.28
N ASP A 449 -14.98 -20.23 -30.95
CA ASP A 449 -14.15 -19.54 -31.95
C ASP A 449 -13.18 -18.51 -31.34
N GLY A 450 -13.18 -18.35 -30.02
CA GLY A 450 -12.31 -17.44 -29.28
C GLY A 450 -12.85 -16.01 -29.15
N ASN A 451 -14.01 -15.70 -29.68
CA ASN A 451 -14.64 -14.38 -29.51
C ASN A 451 -15.12 -14.20 -28.07
N VAL A 452 -14.94 -12.98 -27.55
CA VAL A 452 -15.44 -12.58 -26.23
C VAL A 452 -16.80 -11.91 -26.38
N LEU A 453 -17.79 -12.47 -25.72
CA LEU A 453 -19.16 -11.93 -25.69
C LEU A 453 -19.49 -11.39 -24.30
N HIS A 454 -20.42 -10.45 -24.26
CA HIS A 454 -20.98 -9.96 -23.01
C HIS A 454 -22.49 -9.72 -23.09
N LYS A 455 -23.11 -9.72 -21.92
CA LYS A 455 -24.42 -9.14 -21.69
C LYS A 455 -24.44 -8.46 -20.32
N TYR A 456 -25.46 -7.67 -20.04
CA TYR A 456 -25.62 -7.03 -18.75
C TYR A 456 -27.08 -7.01 -18.29
N PHE A 457 -27.27 -6.92 -16.98
CA PHE A 457 -28.56 -6.72 -16.33
C PHE A 457 -28.55 -5.39 -15.59
N GLY A 458 -29.61 -4.61 -15.74
CA GLY A 458 -29.83 -3.36 -15.03
C GLY A 458 -30.51 -3.53 -13.67
N PRO A 459 -30.69 -2.45 -12.90
CA PRO A 459 -31.43 -2.48 -11.66
C PRO A 459 -32.88 -2.96 -11.89
N GLY A 460 -33.31 -3.94 -11.09
CA GLY A 460 -34.66 -4.51 -11.20
C GLY A 460 -34.86 -5.53 -12.33
N GLU A 461 -33.83 -5.80 -13.13
CA GLU A 461 -33.81 -6.91 -14.08
C GLU A 461 -33.24 -8.15 -13.40
N SER A 462 -33.78 -9.32 -13.70
CA SER A 462 -33.24 -10.59 -13.24
C SER A 462 -32.31 -11.18 -14.30
N GLU A 463 -31.46 -12.11 -13.90
CA GLU A 463 -30.56 -12.85 -14.80
C GLU A 463 -31.36 -13.66 -15.86
N SER A 464 -32.63 -13.90 -15.60
CA SER A 464 -33.55 -14.56 -16.55
C SER A 464 -34.17 -13.58 -17.57
N THR A 465 -33.93 -12.28 -17.48
CA THR A 465 -34.39 -11.29 -18.47
C THR A 465 -33.72 -11.60 -19.82
N PRO A 466 -34.48 -11.92 -20.89
CA PRO A 466 -33.88 -12.22 -22.18
C PRO A 466 -33.16 -10.99 -22.76
N ARG A 467 -31.83 -11.09 -22.88
CA ARG A 467 -30.99 -10.11 -23.55
C ARG A 467 -30.05 -10.85 -24.51
N PRO A 468 -29.80 -10.28 -25.70
CA PRO A 468 -28.81 -10.87 -26.58
C PRO A 468 -27.41 -10.74 -25.99
N TRP A 469 -26.58 -11.71 -26.30
CA TRP A 469 -25.15 -11.60 -26.09
C TRP A 469 -24.54 -10.79 -27.24
N GLU A 470 -23.71 -9.82 -26.90
CA GLU A 470 -23.05 -8.93 -27.84
C GLU A 470 -21.55 -9.20 -27.85
N GLN A 471 -20.93 -9.20 -29.02
CA GLN A 471 -19.48 -9.37 -29.13
C GLN A 471 -18.76 -8.11 -28.67
N ILE A 472 -17.69 -8.28 -27.88
CA ILE A 472 -16.78 -7.19 -27.50
C ILE A 472 -16.07 -6.69 -28.78
N PRO A 473 -16.15 -5.39 -29.11
CA PRO A 473 -15.51 -4.83 -30.30
C PRO A 473 -13.99 -5.01 -30.33
N GLY A 474 -13.41 -5.08 -31.55
CA GLY A 474 -11.97 -5.04 -31.77
C GLY A 474 -11.32 -6.30 -32.27
N GLY A 475 -12.10 -7.36 -32.59
CA GLY A 475 -11.60 -8.58 -33.28
C GLY A 475 -10.58 -9.39 -32.48
N PHE A 476 -10.60 -9.31 -31.15
CA PHE A 476 -9.69 -10.00 -30.27
C PHE A 476 -10.13 -11.46 -30.05
N LEU A 477 -9.18 -12.39 -30.16
CA LEU A 477 -9.41 -13.80 -29.93
C LEU A 477 -8.60 -14.31 -28.74
N THR A 478 -9.24 -15.11 -27.89
CA THR A 478 -8.63 -15.77 -26.73
C THR A 478 -9.02 -17.25 -26.69
N ASP A 479 -8.12 -18.06 -26.13
CA ASP A 479 -8.34 -19.49 -25.84
C ASP A 479 -8.43 -19.75 -24.33
N THR A 480 -8.64 -18.70 -23.53
CA THR A 480 -8.86 -18.77 -22.08
C THR A 480 -10.09 -17.95 -21.70
N SER A 481 -10.49 -18.02 -20.45
CA SER A 481 -11.48 -17.11 -19.89
C SER A 481 -10.96 -15.65 -19.86
N CYS A 482 -11.82 -14.71 -19.47
CA CYS A 482 -11.45 -13.32 -19.17
C CYS A 482 -11.74 -12.99 -17.71
N SER A 483 -11.28 -11.84 -17.26
CA SER A 483 -11.60 -11.27 -15.95
C SER A 483 -11.99 -9.82 -16.09
N CYS A 484 -12.72 -9.27 -15.12
CA CYS A 484 -13.11 -7.87 -15.14
C CYS A 484 -13.15 -7.23 -13.76
N ALA A 485 -12.92 -5.92 -13.72
CA ALA A 485 -13.03 -5.11 -12.52
C ALA A 485 -13.47 -3.67 -12.89
N THR A 486 -14.18 -3.02 -12.00
CA THR A 486 -14.45 -1.58 -12.14
C THR A 486 -13.39 -0.78 -11.41
N VAL A 487 -12.68 0.07 -12.14
CA VAL A 487 -11.57 0.90 -11.65
C VAL A 487 -11.80 2.34 -12.14
N ASN A 488 -11.79 3.30 -11.22
CA ASN A 488 -11.97 4.73 -11.56
C ASN A 488 -13.17 4.99 -12.50
N GLY A 489 -14.30 4.34 -12.21
CA GLY A 489 -15.52 4.48 -12.99
C GLY A 489 -15.51 3.82 -14.36
N ARG A 490 -14.50 3.02 -14.73
CA ARG A 490 -14.41 2.25 -15.97
C ARG A 490 -14.50 0.76 -15.67
N LEU A 491 -15.22 0.01 -16.48
CA LEU A 491 -15.14 -1.46 -16.42
C LEU A 491 -13.97 -1.93 -17.29
N VAL A 492 -12.97 -2.50 -16.66
CA VAL A 492 -11.78 -3.03 -17.32
C VAL A 492 -11.95 -4.53 -17.52
N LEU A 493 -11.86 -4.97 -18.75
CA LEU A 493 -11.84 -6.37 -19.14
C LEU A 493 -10.42 -6.78 -19.50
N CYS A 494 -9.97 -7.93 -19.01
CA CYS A 494 -8.61 -8.43 -19.21
C CYS A 494 -8.64 -9.89 -19.74
N ALA A 495 -7.85 -10.15 -20.75
CA ALA A 495 -7.68 -11.47 -21.34
C ALA A 495 -6.27 -11.63 -21.94
N ILE A 496 -5.89 -12.85 -22.30
CA ILE A 496 -4.70 -13.12 -23.11
C ILE A 496 -5.09 -13.44 -24.54
N ASN A 497 -4.27 -13.01 -25.49
CA ASN A 497 -4.42 -13.45 -26.88
C ASN A 497 -3.80 -14.85 -27.10
N THR A 498 -3.91 -15.39 -28.29
CA THR A 498 -3.34 -16.69 -28.67
C THR A 498 -1.81 -16.75 -28.61
N LYS A 499 -1.13 -15.58 -28.50
CA LYS A 499 0.31 -15.46 -28.27
C LYS A 499 0.69 -15.36 -26.79
N ARG A 500 -0.29 -15.48 -25.88
CA ARG A 500 -0.12 -15.35 -24.42
C ARG A 500 0.19 -13.94 -23.94
N GLU A 501 -0.03 -12.93 -24.76
CA GLU A 501 0.12 -11.53 -24.40
C GLU A 501 -1.14 -11.03 -23.70
N ILE A 502 -0.95 -10.24 -22.62
CA ILE A 502 -2.04 -9.72 -21.80
C ILE A 502 -2.58 -8.43 -22.44
N HIS A 503 -3.89 -8.38 -22.64
CA HIS A 503 -4.60 -7.24 -23.23
C HIS A 503 -5.73 -6.76 -22.31
N LEU A 504 -5.98 -5.48 -22.38
CA LEU A 504 -7.12 -4.82 -21.73
C LEU A 504 -8.07 -4.27 -22.78
N ASN A 505 -9.35 -4.18 -22.40
CA ASN A 505 -10.37 -3.40 -23.08
C ASN A 505 -11.22 -2.71 -22.03
N GLU A 506 -11.50 -1.43 -22.20
CA GLU A 506 -12.16 -0.61 -21.18
C GLU A 506 -13.52 -0.08 -21.68
N LEU A 507 -14.54 -0.32 -20.88
CA LEU A 507 -15.85 0.31 -21.10
C LEU A 507 -15.86 1.67 -20.39
N ALA A 508 -16.17 2.72 -21.15
CA ALA A 508 -16.24 4.08 -20.63
C ALA A 508 -17.26 4.21 -19.46
N PRO A 509 -17.12 5.22 -18.59
CA PRO A 509 -18.01 5.40 -17.43
C PRO A 509 -19.51 5.44 -17.77
N GLY A 510 -19.88 5.94 -18.94
CA GLY A 510 -21.27 5.95 -19.43
C GLY A 510 -21.79 4.60 -19.92
N GLY A 511 -20.97 3.56 -19.97
CA GLY A 511 -21.35 2.20 -20.36
C GLY A 511 -21.74 2.05 -21.85
N ARG A 512 -21.20 2.91 -22.74
CA ARG A 512 -21.60 2.93 -24.17
C ARG A 512 -20.49 2.55 -25.15
N PHE A 513 -19.21 2.82 -24.79
CA PHE A 513 -18.11 2.68 -25.73
C PHE A 513 -16.97 1.90 -25.11
N TRP A 514 -16.52 0.85 -25.79
CA TRP A 514 -15.31 0.10 -25.50
C TRP A 514 -14.10 0.77 -26.17
N SER A 515 -12.95 0.78 -25.46
CA SER A 515 -11.71 1.39 -25.97
C SER A 515 -11.10 0.64 -27.16
N GLY A 516 -11.49 -0.60 -27.36
CA GLY A 516 -10.74 -1.58 -28.14
C GLY A 516 -9.63 -2.24 -27.32
N TRP A 517 -9.14 -3.40 -27.80
CA TRP A 517 -8.13 -4.19 -27.12
C TRP A 517 -6.74 -3.60 -27.32
N TYR A 518 -5.99 -3.45 -26.26
CA TYR A 518 -4.60 -2.98 -26.28
C TYR A 518 -3.74 -3.79 -25.31
N PRO A 519 -2.44 -4.07 -25.66
CA PRO A 519 -1.55 -4.80 -24.78
C PRO A 519 -1.12 -3.95 -23.59
N ILE A 520 -0.88 -4.57 -22.44
CA ILE A 520 -0.23 -3.89 -21.32
C ILE A 520 1.29 -3.79 -21.59
N PRO A 521 1.96 -2.71 -21.12
CA PRO A 521 3.41 -2.56 -21.34
C PRO A 521 4.21 -3.58 -20.53
N GLY A 522 5.43 -3.93 -21.02
CA GLY A 522 6.40 -4.75 -20.27
C GLY A 522 6.17 -6.25 -20.37
N ALA A 523 5.81 -6.76 -21.56
CA ALA A 523 5.91 -8.16 -21.99
C ALA A 523 5.55 -9.22 -20.92
N GLY A 524 4.40 -9.08 -20.25
CA GLY A 524 3.88 -10.12 -19.37
C GLY A 524 3.30 -11.28 -20.19
N HIS A 525 3.70 -12.51 -19.89
CA HIS A 525 3.16 -13.72 -20.47
C HIS A 525 2.62 -14.66 -19.40
N THR A 526 1.44 -15.19 -19.64
CA THR A 526 0.82 -16.21 -18.79
C THR A 526 0.04 -17.19 -19.66
N ASP A 527 -0.14 -18.41 -19.21
CA ASP A 527 -0.92 -19.45 -19.87
C ASP A 527 -2.30 -19.67 -19.24
N VAL A 528 -2.64 -18.84 -18.26
CA VAL A 528 -3.94 -18.84 -17.58
C VAL A 528 -4.58 -17.46 -17.70
N THR A 529 -5.88 -17.38 -17.46
CA THR A 529 -6.61 -16.10 -17.40
C THR A 529 -5.93 -15.14 -16.43
N PRO A 530 -5.51 -13.94 -16.86
CA PRO A 530 -5.05 -12.90 -15.95
C PRO A 530 -6.21 -12.38 -15.11
N THR A 531 -5.93 -11.85 -13.93
CA THR A 531 -6.96 -11.30 -13.04
C THR A 531 -6.76 -9.81 -12.87
N VAL A 532 -7.85 -9.06 -12.93
CA VAL A 532 -7.85 -7.63 -12.65
C VAL A 532 -8.68 -7.32 -11.40
N VAL A 533 -8.23 -6.37 -10.62
CA VAL A 533 -8.92 -5.87 -9.42
C VAL A 533 -8.57 -4.40 -9.18
N SER A 534 -9.48 -3.65 -8.57
CA SER A 534 -9.22 -2.29 -8.09
C SER A 534 -8.76 -2.34 -6.64
N PHE A 535 -7.62 -1.71 -6.36
CA PHE A 535 -7.12 -1.56 -5.00
C PHE A 535 -6.32 -0.26 -4.88
N GLN A 536 -6.52 0.52 -3.81
CA GLN A 536 -5.89 1.83 -3.59
C GLN A 536 -6.05 2.80 -4.80
N ASN A 537 -7.22 2.79 -5.45
CA ASN A 537 -7.53 3.54 -6.67
C ASN A 537 -6.66 3.18 -7.90
N GLU A 538 -5.91 2.11 -7.84
CA GLU A 538 -5.12 1.58 -8.94
C GLU A 538 -5.77 0.34 -9.57
N LEU A 539 -5.44 0.09 -10.82
CA LEU A 539 -5.73 -1.17 -11.49
C LEU A 539 -4.59 -2.16 -11.22
N TYR A 540 -4.87 -3.23 -10.50
CA TYR A 540 -3.94 -4.34 -10.32
C TYR A 540 -4.22 -5.42 -11.38
N VAL A 541 -3.18 -5.84 -12.07
CA VAL A 541 -3.19 -6.99 -12.98
C VAL A 541 -2.32 -8.09 -12.37
N LEU A 542 -2.93 -9.24 -12.12
CA LEU A 542 -2.32 -10.39 -11.46
C LEU A 542 -2.19 -11.54 -12.44
N VAL A 543 -1.04 -12.17 -12.47
CA VAL A 543 -0.75 -13.30 -13.37
C VAL A 543 0.05 -14.40 -12.68
N LYS A 544 -0.06 -15.60 -13.20
CA LYS A 544 0.84 -16.71 -12.92
C LYS A 544 2.01 -16.66 -13.91
N GLY A 545 3.24 -16.66 -13.42
CA GLY A 545 4.43 -16.80 -14.27
C GLY A 545 4.47 -18.14 -14.99
N LEU A 546 4.75 -18.15 -16.29
CA LEU A 546 4.72 -19.32 -17.16
C LEU A 546 5.50 -20.52 -16.61
N THR A 547 6.75 -20.32 -16.27
CA THR A 547 7.67 -21.37 -15.81
C THR A 547 7.78 -21.45 -14.30
N THR A 548 7.83 -20.30 -13.63
CA THR A 548 8.05 -20.22 -12.18
C THR A 548 6.84 -20.57 -11.35
N LYS A 549 5.63 -20.47 -11.96
CA LYS A 549 4.33 -20.58 -11.27
C LYS A 549 4.16 -19.55 -10.13
N ARG A 550 5.05 -18.58 -10.02
CA ARG A 550 4.96 -17.48 -9.05
C ARG A 550 3.81 -16.55 -9.39
N ILE A 551 3.29 -15.88 -8.38
CA ILE A 551 2.20 -14.94 -8.54
C ILE A 551 2.79 -13.56 -8.66
N LEU A 552 2.56 -12.92 -9.81
CA LEU A 552 3.09 -11.61 -10.16
C LEU A 552 1.97 -10.59 -10.26
N LEU A 553 2.30 -9.36 -9.92
CA LEU A 553 1.43 -8.20 -9.97
C LEU A 553 2.09 -7.09 -10.78
N LYS A 554 1.29 -6.38 -11.55
CA LYS A 554 1.62 -5.10 -12.17
C LYS A 554 0.47 -4.14 -11.90
N ALA A 555 0.77 -2.92 -11.46
CA ALA A 555 -0.23 -1.91 -11.15
C ALA A 555 -0.21 -0.77 -12.15
N ARG A 556 -1.39 -0.18 -12.39
CA ARG A 556 -1.56 1.05 -13.17
C ARG A 556 -2.21 2.12 -12.29
N SER A 557 -1.53 3.23 -12.11
CA SER A 557 -2.03 4.39 -11.37
C SER A 557 -3.24 5.04 -12.05
N VAL A 558 -3.90 5.95 -11.34
CA VAL A 558 -5.01 6.77 -11.90
C VAL A 558 -4.57 7.59 -13.11
N ASP A 559 -3.31 8.02 -13.15
CA ASP A 559 -2.70 8.78 -14.26
C ASP A 559 -2.23 7.90 -15.41
N GLY A 560 -2.44 6.59 -15.33
CA GLY A 560 -2.14 5.63 -16.39
C GLY A 560 -0.69 5.12 -16.38
N VAL A 561 0.10 5.45 -15.37
CA VAL A 561 1.49 4.99 -15.24
C VAL A 561 1.53 3.58 -14.68
N TRP A 562 2.34 2.71 -15.28
CA TRP A 562 2.48 1.32 -14.91
C TRP A 562 3.74 1.08 -14.05
N THR A 563 3.61 0.27 -13.00
CA THR A 563 4.77 -0.28 -12.29
C THR A 563 5.46 -1.35 -13.12
N ASP A 564 6.62 -1.83 -12.67
CA ASP A 564 7.17 -3.10 -13.16
C ASP A 564 6.39 -4.31 -12.60
N TRP A 565 6.62 -5.49 -13.21
CA TRP A 565 6.13 -6.74 -12.64
C TRP A 565 6.85 -7.03 -11.32
N ALA A 566 6.07 -7.29 -10.28
CA ALA A 566 6.56 -7.64 -8.96
C ALA A 566 5.94 -8.94 -8.46
N GLU A 567 6.70 -9.73 -7.70
CA GLU A 567 6.17 -10.91 -7.04
C GLU A 567 5.35 -10.51 -5.81
N ILE A 568 4.19 -11.14 -5.61
CA ILE A 568 3.40 -10.97 -4.39
C ILE A 568 4.17 -11.58 -3.21
N PRO A 569 4.35 -10.84 -2.10
CA PRO A 569 5.06 -11.33 -0.91
C PRO A 569 4.55 -12.68 -0.40
N GLY A 570 5.48 -13.55 0.04
CA GLY A 570 5.16 -14.86 0.61
C GLY A 570 5.41 -16.06 -0.30
N GLU A 571 6.05 -15.88 -1.47
CA GLU A 571 6.53 -16.95 -2.37
C GLU A 571 5.46 -17.95 -2.84
N GLY A 572 4.22 -17.49 -3.00
CA GLY A 572 3.09 -18.31 -3.44
C GLY A 572 3.27 -18.85 -4.85
N ARG A 573 2.77 -20.07 -5.07
CA ARG A 573 2.77 -20.72 -6.37
C ARG A 573 1.42 -21.30 -6.72
N THR A 574 0.99 -21.10 -7.97
CA THR A 574 -0.24 -21.64 -8.51
C THR A 574 -0.04 -22.13 -9.95
N ASP A 575 -0.89 -23.03 -10.39
CA ASP A 575 -1.01 -23.46 -11.79
C ASP A 575 -2.39 -23.10 -12.38
N ALA A 576 -3.18 -22.30 -11.64
CA ALA A 576 -4.51 -21.83 -12.03
C ALA A 576 -4.59 -20.29 -11.99
N PRO A 577 -5.62 -19.67 -12.57
CA PRO A 577 -5.90 -18.26 -12.40
C PRO A 577 -6.00 -17.85 -10.92
N ILE A 578 -5.58 -16.63 -10.63
CA ILE A 578 -5.72 -16.00 -9.31
C ILE A 578 -7.16 -15.47 -9.19
N THR A 579 -7.72 -15.47 -7.99
CA THR A 579 -8.97 -14.77 -7.69
C THR A 579 -8.66 -13.60 -6.78
N ALA A 580 -9.19 -12.43 -7.11
CA ALA A 580 -8.93 -11.21 -6.34
C ALA A 580 -10.22 -10.46 -6.06
N ILE A 581 -10.36 -9.95 -4.83
CA ILE A 581 -11.48 -9.11 -4.44
C ILE A 581 -11.06 -8.13 -3.35
N THR A 582 -11.61 -6.92 -3.39
CA THR A 582 -11.48 -5.94 -2.31
C THR A 582 -12.72 -5.97 -1.42
N ASN A 583 -12.49 -5.93 -0.12
CA ASN A 583 -13.55 -5.83 0.88
C ASN A 583 -13.05 -5.04 2.08
N GLU A 584 -13.81 -4.04 2.53
CA GLU A 584 -13.48 -3.19 3.68
C GLU A 584 -12.03 -2.65 3.65
N GLY A 585 -11.61 -2.15 2.50
CA GLY A 585 -10.27 -1.59 2.31
C GLY A 585 -9.14 -2.61 2.20
N GLN A 586 -9.39 -3.89 2.38
CA GLN A 586 -8.40 -4.96 2.21
C GLN A 586 -8.52 -5.64 0.84
N LEU A 587 -7.40 -6.06 0.28
CA LEU A 587 -7.35 -6.90 -0.93
C LEU A 587 -7.12 -8.36 -0.53
N TYR A 588 -8.02 -9.22 -0.96
CA TYR A 588 -7.92 -10.66 -0.79
C TYR A 588 -7.52 -11.30 -2.11
N LEU A 589 -6.43 -12.05 -2.09
CA LEU A 589 -6.00 -12.90 -3.20
C LEU A 589 -6.19 -14.36 -2.82
N PHE A 590 -6.91 -15.10 -3.64
CA PHE A 590 -7.11 -16.53 -3.44
C PHE A 590 -6.47 -17.29 -4.58
N VAL A 591 -5.81 -18.41 -4.26
CA VAL A 591 -5.23 -19.29 -5.25
C VAL A 591 -5.49 -20.75 -4.89
N LYS A 592 -5.56 -21.57 -5.91
CA LYS A 592 -5.33 -23.00 -5.79
C LYS A 592 -3.82 -23.23 -5.80
N GLY A 593 -3.27 -23.70 -4.70
CA GLY A 593 -1.87 -24.11 -4.63
C GLY A 593 -1.56 -25.28 -5.59
N VAL A 594 -0.30 -25.48 -5.89
CA VAL A 594 0.14 -26.63 -6.70
C VAL A 594 -0.19 -27.98 -6.05
N ASP A 595 -0.50 -27.98 -4.77
CA ASP A 595 -1.00 -29.10 -3.95
C ASP A 595 -2.52 -29.24 -3.96
N GLN A 596 -3.21 -28.49 -4.83
CA GLN A 596 -4.68 -28.45 -5.00
C GLN A 596 -5.46 -27.87 -3.82
N ARG A 597 -4.82 -27.28 -2.81
CA ARG A 597 -5.48 -26.65 -1.66
C ARG A 597 -5.71 -25.15 -1.92
N PRO A 598 -6.81 -24.60 -1.40
CA PRO A 598 -7.06 -23.16 -1.40
C PRO A 598 -6.17 -22.42 -0.40
N TYR A 599 -5.58 -21.32 -0.85
CA TYR A 599 -4.78 -20.38 -0.05
C TYR A 599 -5.31 -18.97 -0.21
N VAL A 600 -5.07 -18.13 0.81
CA VAL A 600 -5.36 -16.70 0.79
C VAL A 600 -4.11 -15.91 1.13
N ASN A 601 -3.92 -14.76 0.49
CA ASN A 601 -2.99 -13.71 0.89
C ASN A 601 -3.76 -12.40 0.94
N ILE A 602 -3.62 -11.65 2.02
CA ILE A 602 -4.42 -10.47 2.28
C ILE A 602 -3.48 -9.26 2.36
N ALA A 603 -3.77 -8.22 1.59
CA ALA A 603 -3.14 -6.92 1.78
C ALA A 603 -4.08 -5.99 2.57
N SER A 604 -3.53 -5.30 3.55
CA SER A 604 -4.24 -4.26 4.29
C SER A 604 -4.47 -3.02 3.43
N GLU A 605 -5.25 -2.08 3.92
CA GLU A 605 -5.46 -0.78 3.26
C GLU A 605 -4.18 0.04 3.05
N THR A 606 -3.11 -0.24 3.80
CA THR A 606 -1.79 0.35 3.59
C THR A 606 -0.89 -0.50 2.69
N GLY A 607 -1.38 -1.63 2.17
CA GLY A 607 -0.64 -2.51 1.28
C GLY A 607 0.36 -3.45 1.95
N VAL A 608 0.22 -3.68 3.24
CA VAL A 608 1.00 -4.69 3.98
C VAL A 608 0.39 -6.07 3.77
N TRP A 609 1.19 -7.05 3.36
CA TRP A 609 0.75 -8.39 3.03
C TRP A 609 0.85 -9.37 4.20
N SER A 610 -0.16 -10.25 4.36
CA SER A 610 -0.15 -11.32 5.36
C SER A 610 0.88 -12.42 5.07
N GLY A 611 1.24 -12.58 3.80
CA GLY A 611 1.79 -13.82 3.28
C GLY A 611 0.69 -14.85 3.02
N TRP A 612 1.06 -15.97 2.36
CA TRP A 612 0.11 -17.00 1.98
C TRP A 612 -0.30 -17.87 3.15
N LEU A 613 -1.59 -17.91 3.43
CA LEU A 613 -2.22 -18.68 4.49
C LEU A 613 -3.08 -19.77 3.87
N ILE A 614 -2.95 -21.00 4.36
CA ILE A 614 -3.88 -22.07 4.00
C ILE A 614 -5.24 -21.80 4.66
N LEU A 615 -6.32 -21.95 3.91
CA LEU A 615 -7.66 -21.81 4.49
C LEU A 615 -7.94 -22.95 5.49
N PRO A 616 -8.64 -22.71 6.61
CA PRO A 616 -9.03 -23.76 7.53
C PRO A 616 -9.91 -24.80 6.81
N ASN A 617 -9.74 -26.08 7.08
CA ASN A 617 -10.46 -27.16 6.39
C ASN A 617 -10.50 -26.94 4.87
N PRO A 618 -9.36 -26.92 4.19
CA PRO A 618 -9.23 -26.30 2.87
C PRO A 618 -10.04 -27.01 1.78
N GLY A 619 -10.29 -28.32 1.91
CA GLY A 619 -10.79 -29.13 0.82
C GLY A 619 -9.76 -29.22 -0.33
N LEU A 620 -10.17 -29.79 -1.47
CA LEU A 620 -9.34 -29.87 -2.67
C LEU A 620 -10.11 -29.32 -3.87
N THR A 621 -9.42 -28.58 -4.73
CA THR A 621 -9.94 -28.07 -6.00
C THR A 621 -8.89 -28.17 -7.10
N ASP A 622 -9.31 -28.46 -8.32
CA ASP A 622 -8.46 -28.50 -9.52
C ASP A 622 -8.63 -27.24 -10.41
N ARG A 623 -9.48 -26.30 -9.98
CA ARG A 623 -9.80 -25.08 -10.73
C ARG A 623 -9.54 -23.82 -9.89
N ALA A 624 -9.54 -22.68 -10.56
CA ALA A 624 -9.55 -21.39 -9.86
C ALA A 624 -10.75 -21.27 -8.92
N LEU A 625 -10.59 -20.47 -7.91
CA LEU A 625 -11.67 -20.08 -7.01
C LEU A 625 -12.47 -18.92 -7.62
N ALA A 626 -13.62 -18.58 -7.03
CA ALA A 626 -14.32 -17.33 -7.28
C ALA A 626 -14.66 -16.64 -5.96
N ALA A 627 -14.78 -15.33 -5.96
CA ALA A 627 -15.12 -14.58 -4.75
C ALA A 627 -16.09 -13.45 -5.05
N ALA A 628 -16.95 -13.14 -4.07
CA ALA A 628 -17.83 -11.97 -4.09
C ALA A 628 -17.84 -11.31 -2.71
N ALA A 629 -17.85 -9.97 -2.68
CA ALA A 629 -18.01 -9.20 -1.45
C ALA A 629 -19.49 -8.84 -1.27
N VAL A 630 -20.02 -9.07 -0.08
CA VAL A 630 -21.38 -8.66 0.30
C VAL A 630 -21.28 -7.34 1.04
N GLU A 631 -21.82 -6.29 0.44
CA GLU A 631 -21.87 -4.95 1.06
C GLU A 631 -22.87 -4.95 2.25
N GLY A 632 -22.55 -4.21 3.31
CA GLY A 632 -23.42 -4.05 4.50
C GLY A 632 -22.63 -4.07 5.80
N THR A 633 -23.32 -4.00 6.94
CA THR A 633 -22.72 -4.05 8.28
C THR A 633 -21.97 -5.37 8.48
N GLY A 634 -20.63 -5.31 8.53
CA GLY A 634 -19.76 -6.46 8.66
C GLY A 634 -19.51 -7.18 7.33
N GLY A 635 -19.15 -6.42 6.27
CA GLY A 635 -18.94 -6.90 4.90
C GLY A 635 -18.28 -8.27 4.84
N ARG A 636 -18.94 -9.24 4.19
CA ARG A 636 -18.45 -10.62 4.08
C ARG A 636 -17.82 -10.86 2.71
N VAL A 637 -16.77 -11.67 2.68
CA VAL A 637 -16.24 -12.24 1.44
C VAL A 637 -16.77 -13.68 1.34
N LEU A 638 -17.55 -13.95 0.31
CA LEU A 638 -17.95 -15.30 -0.07
C LEU A 638 -16.89 -15.85 -1.03
N LEU A 639 -16.45 -17.06 -0.74
CA LEU A 639 -15.46 -17.79 -1.54
C LEU A 639 -16.08 -19.08 -2.06
N PHE A 640 -15.90 -19.33 -3.36
CA PHE A 640 -16.47 -20.48 -4.05
C PHE A 640 -15.36 -21.38 -4.62
N ALA A 641 -15.55 -22.68 -4.50
CA ALA A 641 -14.64 -23.67 -5.03
C ALA A 641 -15.40 -24.82 -5.70
N LYS A 642 -14.80 -25.41 -6.74
CA LYS A 642 -15.27 -26.66 -7.33
C LYS A 642 -14.58 -27.84 -6.63
N GLY A 643 -15.35 -28.79 -6.15
CA GLY A 643 -14.82 -30.07 -5.65
C GLY A 643 -14.19 -30.90 -6.78
N ILE A 644 -13.12 -31.62 -6.49
CA ILE A 644 -12.43 -32.45 -7.48
C ILE A 644 -13.27 -33.66 -7.86
N ASP A 645 -13.69 -34.44 -6.87
CA ASP A 645 -14.28 -35.76 -7.08
C ASP A 645 -15.72 -35.67 -7.56
N ASP A 646 -16.51 -34.79 -6.96
CA ASP A 646 -17.96 -34.68 -7.21
C ASP A 646 -18.32 -33.60 -8.23
N ARG A 647 -17.36 -32.72 -8.61
CA ARG A 647 -17.55 -31.61 -9.55
C ARG A 647 -18.64 -30.62 -9.17
N ARG A 648 -19.01 -30.57 -7.88
CA ARG A 648 -20.01 -29.66 -7.31
C ARG A 648 -19.37 -28.36 -6.86
N LEU A 649 -20.20 -27.34 -6.67
CA LEU A 649 -19.77 -26.04 -6.16
C LEU A 649 -20.05 -25.90 -4.67
N TYR A 650 -19.04 -25.44 -3.98
CA TYR A 650 -19.05 -25.18 -2.54
C TYR A 650 -18.85 -23.70 -2.25
N VAL A 651 -19.42 -23.23 -1.18
CA VAL A 651 -19.30 -21.85 -0.67
C VAL A 651 -18.86 -21.84 0.78
N ARG A 652 -18.07 -20.85 1.13
CA ARG A 652 -17.79 -20.42 2.51
C ARG A 652 -17.68 -18.91 2.56
N SER A 653 -17.69 -18.34 3.77
CA SER A 653 -17.52 -16.89 3.94
C SER A 653 -16.58 -16.53 5.08
N THR A 654 -16.12 -15.29 5.08
CA THR A 654 -15.57 -14.64 6.27
C THR A 654 -16.70 -14.45 7.31
N MET A 655 -16.32 -14.50 8.61
CA MET A 655 -17.22 -14.30 9.74
C MET A 655 -17.00 -12.92 10.36
#